data_c699f5128490080ba8cecd830cf7e96a
#
_entry.id   c699f5128490080ba8cecd830cf7e96a
#
_cell.length_a   1.000
_cell.length_b   1.000
_cell.length_c   1.000
_cell.angle_alpha   90.00
_cell.angle_beta   90.00
_cell.angle_gamma   90.00
#
_symmetry.space_group_name_H-M   'P 1'
#
loop_
_entity.id
_entity.type
_entity.pdbx_description
1 polymer ?
#
loop_
_entity_poly.entity_id
_entity_poly.type
_entity_poly.pdbx_seq_one_letter_code
_entity_poly.pdbx_strand_id
1 'polypeptide(L)'
;MKLLLIDGNSLVYRAFFALPTDMATASGQVTNAVYGFATMLVTMVKDQNPDGVLVVFDRKEPTFRHEAIPEYKAQREKTPEILLEQLQIARELLDVLGIAHREAVGFEGDDIIATVAARAVSESHDVIIVTGDRDAYQLVKDPHIKVMYNKRGVSDYALYDEAGIVERTGVHPSKYADYAAMRGDPSDNLDGVPGVGEKTAAKLLNQYGDLAGVLAHAADQTPKLRAALEEHGERVVRNAKMMVLRTDVPVELEFSALVPSPDLTRSKALFESLEFKNMQSRVKGAFDRFISAEAPSQASEAELAQIQIAEISDEKELIGVLADLAEVVIAASWSGEPGRSSLMDVAFVQDLAIGRVAVTPANAFFTNSIVELLNKKPLVAHNAKPILRWALGNGVDLQSLVLDTAIASYIVNPARSDYDIESVAEDLLDSLPMRSENQQGEQGTLDFAGNWGTADRESVARAAYLCALIAAPIRSRLVEEKSSQLYSDIENPLVRVLARMEVLGVAVNKEQLTSINKRLTEETESFTAQLHKLAGRAFNLNSPTQLREILYEERGLTPGKKTKTGYSTDAATLEKLRPEWPEFIEPLLRYRELEKLRSTYGEGLIAVVDPADGRIHATFNQTVARTGRLSSEHPNLHNIPIRSDEGRIFRTAFVATNGAELLVADYNQIELRCIAHLADDPGLIEAFTAGVDVHTATAARVFGVKPDAVTSEQRSRAKMVAYGLAYGMEAYGLSQRLAIPVDEAAGILDSFFGAFPAIKSYMERTVADAKKMKYTETLFGRRRPIPELSSDNFRIRQAGERMAMNAAIQGLAADIFKIALVRIDEALTTQNLRARIVLQVHDEVLVEAPVNERDTVEKIVLDIMRSAAELRVPLEVNAAWGTTWAEAK
;
A
#
# COMPACT_ATOMS: atom_id res chain seq x y z
N MET A 1 -9.63 -33.20 20.53
CA MET A 1 -9.20 -31.95 19.91
C MET A 1 -10.08 -31.71 18.67
N LYS A 2 -10.36 -30.46 18.35
CA LYS A 2 -10.93 -30.05 17.08
C LYS A 2 -9.79 -29.60 16.14
N LEU A 3 -9.57 -30.33 15.07
CA LEU A 3 -8.46 -30.10 14.14
C LEU A 3 -8.95 -29.41 12.85
N LEU A 4 -8.17 -28.47 12.36
CA LEU A 4 -8.36 -27.80 11.06
C LEU A 4 -7.27 -28.28 10.10
N LEU A 5 -7.65 -29.08 9.10
CA LEU A 5 -6.73 -29.59 8.06
C LEU A 5 -6.95 -28.80 6.77
N ILE A 6 -5.93 -28.09 6.32
CA ILE A 6 -6.04 -27.11 5.23
C ILE A 6 -5.22 -27.57 4.02
N ASP A 7 -5.85 -27.65 2.85
CA ASP A 7 -5.18 -27.75 1.57
C ASP A 7 -4.55 -26.40 1.19
N GLY A 8 -3.25 -26.27 1.43
CA GLY A 8 -2.48 -25.06 1.23
C GLY A 8 -2.42 -24.63 -0.23
N ASN A 9 -2.22 -25.60 -1.13
CA ASN A 9 -2.17 -25.31 -2.56
C ASN A 9 -3.51 -24.75 -3.05
N SER A 10 -4.61 -25.41 -2.74
CA SER A 10 -5.95 -24.99 -3.14
C SER A 10 -6.25 -23.55 -2.66
N LEU A 11 -5.93 -23.23 -1.41
CA LEU A 11 -6.20 -21.90 -0.87
C LEU A 11 -5.29 -20.82 -1.48
N VAL A 12 -3.99 -21.07 -1.63
CA VAL A 12 -3.05 -20.11 -2.21
C VAL A 12 -3.37 -19.85 -3.68
N TYR A 13 -3.67 -20.90 -4.46
CA TYR A 13 -4.11 -20.78 -5.86
C TYR A 13 -5.40 -19.97 -5.96
N ARG A 14 -6.38 -20.27 -5.11
CA ARG A 14 -7.63 -19.52 -5.08
C ARG A 14 -7.42 -18.06 -4.76
N ALA A 15 -6.61 -17.71 -3.76
CA ALA A 15 -6.26 -16.35 -3.43
C ALA A 15 -5.60 -15.64 -4.62
N PHE A 16 -4.67 -16.31 -5.29
CA PHE A 16 -3.99 -15.79 -6.46
C PHE A 16 -4.94 -15.41 -7.60
N PHE A 17 -5.95 -16.24 -7.87
CA PHE A 17 -6.92 -15.98 -8.94
C PHE A 17 -8.10 -15.09 -8.51
N ALA A 18 -8.38 -14.97 -7.22
CA ALA A 18 -9.46 -14.14 -6.70
C ALA A 18 -9.06 -12.66 -6.53
N LEU A 19 -7.79 -12.39 -6.22
CA LEU A 19 -7.28 -11.05 -5.96
C LEU A 19 -6.40 -10.55 -7.12
N PRO A 20 -6.40 -9.23 -7.38
CA PRO A 20 -5.64 -8.67 -8.50
C PRO A 20 -4.13 -8.75 -8.27
N THR A 21 -3.34 -9.01 -9.33
CA THR A 21 -1.87 -9.13 -9.27
C THR A 21 -1.15 -7.78 -9.21
N ASP A 22 -1.85 -6.67 -9.26
CA ASP A 22 -1.34 -5.34 -8.95
C ASP A 22 -1.26 -5.08 -7.44
N MET A 23 -1.81 -5.98 -6.61
CA MET A 23 -1.47 -6.03 -5.19
C MET A 23 -0.01 -6.44 -5.03
N ALA A 24 0.84 -5.43 -4.92
CA ALA A 24 2.28 -5.60 -4.77
C ALA A 24 2.79 -4.59 -3.74
N THR A 25 3.89 -4.95 -3.07
CA THR A 25 4.61 -4.00 -2.22
C THR A 25 5.18 -2.85 -3.05
N ALA A 26 5.59 -1.77 -2.42
CA ALA A 26 6.26 -0.64 -3.08
C ALA A 26 7.54 -1.07 -3.82
N SER A 27 8.14 -2.20 -3.43
CA SER A 27 9.28 -2.83 -4.12
C SER A 27 8.89 -3.62 -5.37
N GLY A 28 7.58 -3.80 -5.64
CA GLY A 28 7.05 -4.54 -6.78
C GLY A 28 6.90 -6.04 -6.56
N GLN A 29 7.06 -6.53 -5.33
CA GLN A 29 6.76 -7.92 -4.97
C GLN A 29 5.27 -8.14 -4.97
N VAL A 30 4.76 -9.03 -5.82
CA VAL A 30 3.33 -9.37 -5.87
C VAL A 30 2.95 -10.19 -4.63
N THR A 31 1.91 -9.77 -3.92
CA THR A 31 1.53 -10.33 -2.60
C THR A 31 0.07 -10.79 -2.52
N ASN A 32 -0.67 -10.70 -3.61
CA ASN A 32 -2.11 -11.00 -3.65
C ASN A 32 -2.48 -12.40 -3.14
N ALA A 33 -1.70 -13.44 -3.50
CA ALA A 33 -1.96 -14.81 -3.05
C ALA A 33 -1.68 -14.97 -1.55
N VAL A 34 -0.58 -14.41 -1.05
CA VAL A 34 -0.22 -14.48 0.38
C VAL A 34 -1.21 -13.70 1.23
N TYR A 35 -1.60 -12.50 0.78
CA TYR A 35 -2.61 -11.70 1.49
C TYR A 35 -3.95 -12.42 1.59
N GLY A 36 -4.42 -13.00 0.47
CA GLY A 36 -5.67 -13.75 0.45
C GLY A 36 -5.58 -15.00 1.31
N PHE A 37 -4.48 -15.75 1.23
CA PHE A 37 -4.23 -16.93 2.06
C PHE A 37 -4.20 -16.58 3.56
N ALA A 38 -3.46 -15.54 3.97
CA ALA A 38 -3.42 -15.08 5.34
C ALA A 38 -4.81 -14.66 5.84
N THR A 39 -5.56 -13.93 5.00
CA THR A 39 -6.93 -13.50 5.32
C THR A 39 -7.87 -14.70 5.55
N MET A 40 -7.81 -15.71 4.66
CA MET A 40 -8.60 -16.93 4.80
C MET A 40 -8.23 -17.72 6.05
N LEU A 41 -6.93 -17.94 6.27
CA LEU A 41 -6.40 -18.67 7.42
C LEU A 41 -6.84 -18.05 8.75
N VAL A 42 -6.61 -16.75 8.93
CA VAL A 42 -6.99 -16.02 10.15
C VAL A 42 -8.50 -16.07 10.38
N THR A 43 -9.30 -15.90 9.34
CA THR A 43 -10.77 -15.96 9.43
C THR A 43 -11.24 -17.37 9.85
N MET A 44 -10.68 -18.41 9.24
CA MET A 44 -11.05 -19.81 9.57
C MET A 44 -10.65 -20.20 10.99
N VAL A 45 -9.46 -19.81 11.44
CA VAL A 45 -9.01 -20.05 12.83
C VAL A 45 -9.93 -19.34 13.80
N LYS A 46 -10.30 -18.07 13.52
CA LYS A 46 -11.23 -17.32 14.37
C LYS A 46 -12.62 -17.95 14.41
N ASP A 47 -13.20 -18.29 13.25
CA ASP A 47 -14.59 -18.76 13.15
C ASP A 47 -14.75 -20.20 13.63
N GLN A 48 -13.78 -21.06 13.35
CA GLN A 48 -13.84 -22.45 13.73
C GLN A 48 -13.27 -22.76 15.10
N ASN A 49 -12.47 -21.86 15.66
CA ASN A 49 -11.82 -22.02 16.96
C ASN A 49 -11.19 -23.41 17.15
N PRO A 50 -10.28 -23.88 16.26
CA PRO A 50 -9.70 -25.22 16.29
C PRO A 50 -8.63 -25.35 17.39
N ASP A 51 -8.45 -26.54 17.99
CA ASP A 51 -7.37 -26.80 18.95
C ASP A 51 -6.02 -27.02 18.28
N GLY A 52 -6.02 -27.47 17.02
CA GLY A 52 -4.83 -27.67 16.22
C GLY A 52 -5.07 -27.35 14.75
N VAL A 53 -4.02 -26.91 14.05
CA VAL A 53 -4.04 -26.54 12.64
C VAL A 53 -2.91 -27.24 11.89
N LEU A 54 -3.23 -27.86 10.75
CA LEU A 54 -2.25 -28.42 9.83
C LEU A 54 -2.53 -27.87 8.42
N VAL A 55 -1.49 -27.39 7.75
CA VAL A 55 -1.55 -27.01 6.32
C VAL A 55 -0.75 -28.04 5.52
N VAL A 56 -1.30 -28.50 4.41
CA VAL A 56 -0.66 -29.51 3.57
C VAL A 56 -0.37 -28.93 2.20
N PHE A 57 0.80 -29.25 1.64
CA PHE A 57 1.22 -28.81 0.32
C PHE A 57 1.56 -30.00 -0.58
N ASP A 58 1.30 -29.85 -1.88
CA ASP A 58 1.78 -30.77 -2.90
C ASP A 58 3.27 -30.55 -3.18
N ARG A 59 3.94 -31.62 -3.61
CA ARG A 59 5.30 -31.57 -4.12
C ARG A 59 5.32 -31.53 -5.65
N LYS A 60 6.49 -31.22 -6.20
CA LYS A 60 6.71 -31.15 -7.66
C LYS A 60 6.95 -32.51 -8.29
N GLU A 61 7.37 -33.51 -7.48
CA GLU A 61 7.70 -34.84 -7.93
C GLU A 61 6.44 -35.62 -8.35
N PRO A 62 6.52 -36.52 -9.35
CA PRO A 62 5.42 -37.39 -9.75
C PRO A 62 4.87 -38.19 -8.56
N THR A 63 3.56 -38.40 -8.54
CA THR A 63 2.89 -39.24 -7.54
C THR A 63 2.57 -40.59 -8.10
N PHE A 64 2.16 -41.57 -7.26
CA PHE A 64 1.73 -42.88 -7.68
C PHE A 64 0.62 -42.83 -8.75
N ARG A 65 -0.19 -41.76 -8.78
CA ARG A 65 -1.23 -41.55 -9.81
C ARG A 65 -0.61 -41.28 -11.19
N HIS A 66 0.47 -40.49 -11.25
CA HIS A 66 1.21 -40.23 -12.49
C HIS A 66 1.92 -41.50 -13.02
N GLU A 67 2.40 -42.37 -12.11
CA GLU A 67 2.99 -43.65 -12.48
C GLU A 67 1.96 -44.65 -13.05
N ALA A 68 0.73 -44.63 -12.47
CA ALA A 68 -0.35 -45.51 -12.90
C ALA A 68 -1.07 -45.02 -14.17
N ILE A 69 -1.18 -43.70 -14.36
CA ILE A 69 -1.86 -43.05 -15.50
C ILE A 69 -0.98 -41.90 -15.98
N PRO A 70 -0.15 -42.08 -17.03
CA PRO A 70 0.74 -41.02 -17.54
C PRO A 70 0.04 -39.74 -17.99
N GLU A 71 -1.25 -39.83 -18.38
CA GLU A 71 -2.07 -38.71 -18.81
C GLU A 71 -2.70 -37.94 -17.64
N TYR A 72 -2.54 -38.39 -16.39
CA TYR A 72 -3.07 -37.77 -15.19
C TYR A 72 -2.55 -36.33 -15.04
N LYS A 73 -3.46 -35.37 -14.95
CA LYS A 73 -3.17 -33.95 -14.86
C LYS A 73 -2.29 -33.36 -15.99
N ALA A 74 -2.10 -34.08 -17.10
CA ALA A 74 -1.20 -33.67 -18.20
C ALA A 74 -1.62 -32.35 -18.90
N GLN A 75 -2.89 -31.98 -18.79
CA GLN A 75 -3.42 -30.75 -19.41
C GLN A 75 -3.28 -29.49 -18.49
N ARG A 76 -2.79 -29.64 -17.25
CA ARG A 76 -2.62 -28.50 -16.34
C ARG A 76 -1.54 -27.54 -16.86
N GLU A 77 -1.87 -26.26 -16.93
CA GLU A 77 -0.90 -25.20 -17.25
C GLU A 77 0.20 -25.14 -16.18
N LYS A 78 1.40 -24.78 -16.60
CA LYS A 78 2.51 -24.58 -15.65
C LYS A 78 2.18 -23.47 -14.66
N THR A 79 2.44 -23.72 -13.39
CA THR A 79 2.30 -22.72 -12.33
C THR A 79 3.09 -21.46 -12.67
N PRO A 80 2.47 -20.26 -12.65
CA PRO A 80 3.17 -19.00 -12.89
C PRO A 80 4.34 -18.79 -11.89
N GLU A 81 5.49 -18.32 -12.35
CA GLU A 81 6.66 -18.08 -11.50
C GLU A 81 6.31 -17.17 -10.30
N ILE A 82 5.50 -16.12 -10.54
CA ILE A 82 5.02 -15.19 -9.50
C ILE A 82 4.24 -15.92 -8.39
N LEU A 83 3.52 -16.99 -8.72
CA LEU A 83 2.79 -17.78 -7.72
C LEU A 83 3.73 -18.72 -6.95
N LEU A 84 4.78 -19.24 -7.59
CA LEU A 84 5.78 -20.07 -6.90
C LEU A 84 6.53 -19.28 -5.82
N GLU A 85 6.86 -18.02 -6.10
CA GLU A 85 7.46 -17.11 -5.09
C GLU A 85 6.51 -16.90 -3.91
N GLN A 86 5.23 -16.70 -4.16
CA GLN A 86 4.23 -16.49 -3.11
C GLN A 86 3.93 -17.76 -2.30
N LEU A 87 4.03 -18.95 -2.88
CA LEU A 87 3.94 -20.23 -2.13
C LEU A 87 5.06 -20.35 -1.09
N GLN A 88 6.26 -19.84 -1.38
CA GLN A 88 7.36 -19.83 -0.42
C GLN A 88 7.05 -18.88 0.75
N ILE A 89 6.54 -17.68 0.46
CA ILE A 89 6.16 -16.70 1.50
C ILE A 89 4.99 -17.24 2.33
N ALA A 90 4.04 -17.97 1.72
CA ALA A 90 2.95 -18.60 2.46
C ALA A 90 3.47 -19.65 3.49
N ARG A 91 4.54 -20.40 3.16
CA ARG A 91 5.20 -21.28 4.14
C ARG A 91 5.91 -20.50 5.25
N GLU A 92 6.61 -19.42 4.90
CA GLU A 92 7.23 -18.52 5.89
C GLU A 92 6.18 -17.93 6.84
N LEU A 93 4.99 -17.56 6.33
CA LEU A 93 3.86 -17.13 7.15
C LEU A 93 3.43 -18.20 8.14
N LEU A 94 3.34 -19.47 7.72
CA LEU A 94 3.01 -20.57 8.62
C LEU A 94 4.08 -20.80 9.68
N ASP A 95 5.36 -20.67 9.31
CA ASP A 95 6.49 -20.79 10.25
C ASP A 95 6.46 -19.70 11.33
N VAL A 96 6.19 -18.44 10.97
CA VAL A 96 6.09 -17.35 11.95
C VAL A 96 4.83 -17.41 12.81
N LEU A 97 3.77 -18.07 12.31
CA LEU A 97 2.56 -18.33 13.09
C LEU A 97 2.66 -19.64 13.91
N GLY A 98 3.77 -20.38 13.83
CA GLY A 98 3.96 -21.64 14.49
C GLY A 98 2.93 -22.69 14.10
N ILE A 99 2.46 -22.65 12.83
CA ILE A 99 1.48 -23.59 12.28
C ILE A 99 2.22 -24.72 11.55
N ALA A 100 1.94 -25.94 11.95
CA ALA A 100 2.52 -27.12 11.31
C ALA A 100 2.12 -27.21 9.83
N HIS A 101 3.09 -27.47 8.95
CA HIS A 101 2.81 -27.79 7.55
C HIS A 101 3.55 -29.07 7.13
N ARG A 102 2.98 -29.79 6.17
CA ARG A 102 3.51 -31.09 5.71
C ARG A 102 3.38 -31.25 4.19
N GLU A 103 4.28 -32.06 3.66
CA GLU A 103 4.28 -32.56 2.28
C GLU A 103 4.89 -33.97 2.26
N ALA A 104 4.55 -34.80 1.30
CA ALA A 104 5.07 -36.18 1.19
C ALA A 104 5.47 -36.52 -0.24
N VAL A 105 6.64 -37.19 -0.40
CA VAL A 105 7.12 -37.65 -1.71
C VAL A 105 6.25 -38.79 -2.24
N GLY A 106 5.80 -38.67 -3.49
CA GLY A 106 5.00 -39.70 -4.14
C GLY A 106 3.50 -39.68 -3.85
N PHE A 107 3.03 -38.72 -3.01
CA PHE A 107 1.62 -38.53 -2.65
C PHE A 107 1.18 -37.08 -2.90
N GLU A 108 -0.12 -36.87 -3.01
CA GLU A 108 -0.74 -35.55 -3.11
C GLU A 108 -1.15 -35.04 -1.71
N GLY A 109 -1.35 -33.76 -1.57
CA GLY A 109 -1.77 -33.13 -0.31
C GLY A 109 -3.07 -33.73 0.25
N ASP A 110 -4.02 -34.04 -0.62
CA ASP A 110 -5.30 -34.69 -0.25
C ASP A 110 -5.12 -36.08 0.36
N ASP A 111 -4.13 -36.85 -0.05
CA ASP A 111 -3.80 -38.13 0.56
C ASP A 111 -3.26 -37.96 1.99
N ILE A 112 -2.46 -36.90 2.22
CA ILE A 112 -1.98 -36.59 3.56
C ILE A 112 -3.15 -36.16 4.46
N ILE A 113 -4.04 -35.31 3.94
CA ILE A 113 -5.25 -34.87 4.64
C ILE A 113 -6.11 -36.08 5.01
N ALA A 114 -6.35 -37.01 4.08
CA ALA A 114 -7.14 -38.22 4.30
C ALA A 114 -6.50 -39.11 5.37
N THR A 115 -5.18 -39.29 5.33
CA THR A 115 -4.42 -40.08 6.31
C THR A 115 -4.52 -39.46 7.73
N VAL A 116 -4.29 -38.17 7.84
CA VAL A 116 -4.35 -37.45 9.13
C VAL A 116 -5.78 -37.45 9.68
N ALA A 117 -6.80 -37.24 8.82
CA ALA A 117 -8.20 -37.27 9.22
C ALA A 117 -8.63 -38.65 9.73
N ALA A 118 -8.23 -39.72 9.04
CA ALA A 118 -8.52 -41.09 9.48
C ALA A 118 -7.87 -41.41 10.83
N ARG A 119 -6.62 -41.01 11.04
CA ARG A 119 -5.89 -41.17 12.30
C ARG A 119 -6.53 -40.35 13.41
N ALA A 120 -6.91 -39.08 13.13
CA ALA A 120 -7.56 -38.21 14.10
C ALA A 120 -8.86 -38.81 14.65
N VAL A 121 -9.70 -39.40 13.76
CA VAL A 121 -10.94 -40.05 14.17
C VAL A 121 -10.64 -41.29 15.03
N SER A 122 -9.61 -42.07 14.72
CA SER A 122 -9.23 -43.26 15.50
C SER A 122 -8.76 -42.84 16.94
N GLU A 123 -8.29 -41.64 17.12
CA GLU A 123 -7.88 -41.04 18.40
C GLU A 123 -8.97 -40.14 19.02
N SER A 124 -10.21 -40.23 18.52
CA SER A 124 -11.40 -39.49 19.01
C SER A 124 -11.28 -37.98 18.90
N HIS A 125 -10.71 -37.50 17.81
CA HIS A 125 -10.63 -36.08 17.46
C HIS A 125 -11.66 -35.71 16.38
N ASP A 126 -12.15 -34.47 16.41
CA ASP A 126 -13.02 -33.92 15.37
C ASP A 126 -12.20 -33.16 14.34
N VAL A 127 -12.56 -33.26 13.07
CA VAL A 127 -11.79 -32.74 11.93
C VAL A 127 -12.67 -31.85 11.05
N ILE A 128 -12.17 -30.68 10.70
CA ILE A 128 -12.69 -29.86 9.59
C ILE A 128 -11.61 -29.81 8.50
N ILE A 129 -11.93 -30.33 7.33
CA ILE A 129 -11.07 -30.28 6.15
C ILE A 129 -11.44 -29.02 5.35
N VAL A 130 -10.45 -28.17 5.04
CA VAL A 130 -10.64 -26.96 4.23
C VAL A 130 -9.97 -27.15 2.88
N THR A 131 -10.76 -27.22 1.83
CA THR A 131 -10.27 -27.37 0.45
C THR A 131 -11.26 -26.81 -0.56
N GLY A 132 -10.76 -26.50 -1.77
CA GLY A 132 -11.57 -26.24 -2.97
C GLY A 132 -11.75 -27.48 -3.84
N ASP A 133 -11.19 -28.64 -3.45
CA ASP A 133 -11.33 -29.89 -4.18
C ASP A 133 -12.56 -30.69 -3.70
N ARG A 134 -13.33 -31.19 -4.63
CA ARG A 134 -14.51 -31.99 -4.34
C ARG A 134 -14.16 -33.43 -3.94
N ASP A 135 -12.97 -33.88 -4.23
CA ASP A 135 -12.56 -35.26 -3.91
C ASP A 135 -12.51 -35.48 -2.39
N ALA A 136 -12.29 -34.44 -1.61
CA ALA A 136 -12.40 -34.47 -0.15
C ALA A 136 -13.82 -34.84 0.37
N TYR A 137 -14.88 -34.77 -0.47
CA TYR A 137 -16.23 -35.12 -0.05
C TYR A 137 -16.34 -36.60 0.36
N GLN A 138 -15.49 -37.49 -0.19
CA GLN A 138 -15.43 -38.91 0.21
C GLN A 138 -15.00 -39.11 1.66
N LEU A 139 -14.33 -38.09 2.27
CA LEU A 139 -13.81 -38.16 3.64
C LEU A 139 -14.85 -37.78 4.70
N VAL A 140 -15.96 -37.15 4.31
CA VAL A 140 -16.99 -36.70 5.25
C VAL A 140 -17.59 -37.87 6.00
N LYS A 141 -17.60 -37.80 7.34
CA LYS A 141 -18.09 -38.85 8.21
C LYS A 141 -18.62 -38.26 9.51
N ASP A 142 -19.93 -38.23 9.66
CA ASP A 142 -20.59 -37.70 10.86
C ASP A 142 -20.31 -38.56 12.10
N PRO A 143 -20.18 -37.94 13.30
CA PRO A 143 -20.11 -36.49 13.52
C PRO A 143 -18.71 -35.89 13.37
N HIS A 144 -17.66 -36.69 13.05
CA HIS A 144 -16.26 -36.41 13.30
C HIS A 144 -15.56 -35.66 12.15
N ILE A 145 -15.93 -35.91 10.88
CA ILE A 145 -15.25 -35.27 9.75
C ILE A 145 -16.26 -34.44 8.95
N LYS A 146 -15.99 -33.15 8.82
CA LYS A 146 -16.72 -32.22 7.98
C LYS A 146 -15.79 -31.58 6.95
N VAL A 147 -16.32 -31.17 5.80
CA VAL A 147 -15.57 -30.46 4.77
C VAL A 147 -16.09 -29.03 4.66
N MET A 148 -15.20 -28.08 4.83
CA MET A 148 -15.41 -26.66 4.56
C MET A 148 -14.95 -26.39 3.12
N TYR A 149 -15.92 -26.31 2.22
CA TYR A 149 -15.68 -26.11 0.80
C TYR A 149 -15.74 -24.62 0.44
N ASN A 150 -14.70 -24.11 -0.20
CA ASN A 150 -14.71 -22.73 -0.67
C ASN A 150 -15.49 -22.59 -1.99
N LYS A 151 -16.60 -21.82 -1.98
CA LYS A 151 -17.50 -21.64 -3.14
C LYS A 151 -17.01 -20.55 -4.09
N ARG A 152 -16.73 -19.35 -3.59
CA ARG A 152 -16.35 -18.20 -4.42
C ARG A 152 -15.47 -17.19 -3.65
N GLY A 153 -14.43 -16.66 -4.32
CA GLY A 153 -13.52 -15.67 -3.73
C GLY A 153 -12.78 -16.20 -2.50
N VAL A 154 -12.47 -15.31 -1.57
CA VAL A 154 -11.69 -15.59 -0.35
C VAL A 154 -12.52 -15.66 0.94
N SER A 155 -13.84 -15.47 0.88
CA SER A 155 -14.71 -15.35 2.07
C SER A 155 -15.98 -16.20 2.02
N ASP A 156 -16.31 -16.85 0.89
CA ASP A 156 -17.56 -17.62 0.74
C ASP A 156 -17.31 -19.12 0.88
N TYR A 157 -17.67 -19.69 2.04
CA TYR A 157 -17.49 -21.09 2.39
C TYR A 157 -18.82 -21.78 2.66
N ALA A 158 -18.87 -23.09 2.44
CA ALA A 158 -19.94 -23.95 2.93
C ALA A 158 -19.35 -25.09 3.75
N LEU A 159 -19.88 -25.33 4.93
CA LEU A 159 -19.54 -26.47 5.76
C LEU A 159 -20.50 -27.61 5.44
N TYR A 160 -19.98 -28.74 5.00
CA TYR A 160 -20.73 -29.93 4.62
C TYR A 160 -20.50 -31.08 5.61
N ASP A 161 -21.58 -31.66 6.09
CA ASP A 161 -21.69 -32.95 6.74
C ASP A 161 -22.22 -34.00 5.72
N GLU A 162 -22.47 -35.24 6.17
CA GLU A 162 -23.00 -36.30 5.25
C GLU A 162 -24.30 -35.87 4.57
N ALA A 163 -25.24 -35.27 5.29
CA ALA A 163 -26.50 -34.80 4.73
C ALA A 163 -26.29 -33.72 3.66
N GLY A 164 -25.39 -32.76 3.94
CA GLY A 164 -25.05 -31.69 2.97
C GLY A 164 -24.36 -32.23 1.71
N ILE A 165 -23.54 -33.27 1.81
CA ILE A 165 -22.97 -33.93 0.62
C ILE A 165 -24.04 -34.66 -0.19
N VAL A 166 -24.96 -35.37 0.49
CA VAL A 166 -26.10 -36.07 -0.20
C VAL A 166 -26.99 -35.05 -0.91
N GLU A 167 -27.32 -33.92 -0.27
CA GLU A 167 -28.10 -32.84 -0.90
C GLU A 167 -27.39 -32.29 -2.16
N ARG A 168 -26.08 -32.13 -2.09
CA ARG A 168 -25.27 -31.52 -3.16
C ARG A 168 -25.01 -32.45 -4.34
N THR A 169 -24.77 -33.74 -4.09
CA THR A 169 -24.27 -34.70 -5.09
C THR A 169 -25.28 -35.78 -5.44
N GLY A 170 -26.24 -36.00 -4.57
CA GLY A 170 -27.22 -37.10 -4.67
C GLY A 170 -26.68 -38.46 -4.20
N VAL A 171 -25.44 -38.55 -3.69
CA VAL A 171 -24.84 -39.79 -3.18
C VAL A 171 -24.23 -39.60 -1.79
N HIS A 172 -24.20 -40.68 -1.00
CA HIS A 172 -23.51 -40.69 0.28
C HIS A 172 -21.97 -40.50 0.09
N PRO A 173 -21.25 -39.87 0.99
CA PRO A 173 -19.79 -39.66 0.91
C PRO A 173 -19.02 -40.91 0.54
N SER A 174 -19.33 -42.06 1.11
CA SER A 174 -18.67 -43.35 0.83
C SER A 174 -18.76 -43.82 -0.62
N LYS A 175 -19.68 -43.27 -1.42
CA LYS A 175 -19.86 -43.58 -2.85
C LYS A 175 -19.27 -42.51 -3.77
N TYR A 176 -18.62 -41.49 -3.20
CA TYR A 176 -18.20 -40.30 -3.97
C TYR A 176 -17.12 -40.62 -5.00
N ALA A 177 -16.16 -41.49 -4.69
CA ALA A 177 -15.11 -41.89 -5.64
C ALA A 177 -15.72 -42.61 -6.89
N ASP A 178 -16.68 -43.53 -6.67
CA ASP A 178 -17.40 -44.19 -7.77
C ASP A 178 -18.23 -43.20 -8.59
N TYR A 179 -18.89 -42.26 -7.90
CA TYR A 179 -19.66 -41.18 -8.52
C TYR A 179 -18.79 -40.28 -9.41
N ALA A 180 -17.61 -39.85 -8.91
CA ALA A 180 -16.69 -39.02 -9.64
C ALA A 180 -16.12 -39.78 -10.85
N ALA A 181 -15.74 -41.06 -10.68
CA ALA A 181 -15.22 -41.90 -11.76
C ALA A 181 -16.24 -42.12 -12.88
N MET A 182 -17.53 -42.33 -12.54
CA MET A 182 -18.59 -42.50 -13.54
C MET A 182 -18.86 -41.22 -14.32
N ARG A 183 -18.86 -40.06 -13.64
CA ARG A 183 -19.05 -38.74 -14.26
C ARG A 183 -17.82 -38.31 -15.07
N GLY A 184 -16.62 -38.70 -14.63
CA GLY A 184 -15.35 -38.20 -15.06
C GLY A 184 -14.94 -36.93 -14.35
N ASP A 185 -13.62 -36.66 -14.33
CA ASP A 185 -13.01 -35.43 -13.86
C ASP A 185 -12.09 -34.80 -14.92
N PRO A 186 -12.57 -33.78 -15.65
CA PRO A 186 -11.77 -33.07 -16.64
C PRO A 186 -10.54 -32.35 -16.06
N SER A 187 -10.57 -31.93 -14.77
CA SER A 187 -9.45 -31.24 -14.14
C SER A 187 -8.26 -32.15 -13.91
N ASP A 188 -8.53 -33.44 -13.75
CA ASP A 188 -7.53 -34.51 -13.56
C ASP A 188 -7.27 -35.34 -14.84
N ASN A 189 -7.93 -34.94 -15.93
CA ASN A 189 -7.88 -35.67 -17.22
C ASN A 189 -8.34 -37.11 -17.10
N LEU A 190 -9.38 -37.37 -16.31
CA LEU A 190 -9.96 -38.69 -16.10
C LEU A 190 -11.37 -38.77 -16.72
N ASP A 191 -11.49 -39.41 -17.87
CA ASP A 191 -12.75 -39.57 -18.58
C ASP A 191 -13.71 -40.55 -17.87
N GLY A 192 -14.95 -40.13 -17.69
CA GLY A 192 -16.02 -40.98 -17.19
C GLY A 192 -16.71 -41.84 -18.25
N VAL A 193 -17.93 -42.29 -17.94
CA VAL A 193 -18.81 -43.01 -18.90
C VAL A 193 -19.48 -42.00 -19.83
N PRO A 194 -19.32 -42.08 -21.15
CA PRO A 194 -19.97 -41.18 -22.09
C PRO A 194 -21.48 -41.12 -21.93
N GLY A 195 -22.01 -39.90 -21.71
CA GLY A 195 -23.45 -39.66 -21.50
C GLY A 195 -23.94 -39.85 -20.05
N VAL A 196 -23.03 -40.16 -19.11
CA VAL A 196 -23.31 -40.18 -17.66
C VAL A 196 -22.88 -38.90 -17.01
N GLY A 197 -23.83 -38.03 -16.65
CA GLY A 197 -23.62 -36.85 -15.87
C GLY A 197 -24.01 -37.06 -14.39
N GLU A 198 -23.92 -35.99 -13.58
CA GLU A 198 -24.16 -35.99 -12.12
C GLU A 198 -25.43 -36.75 -11.71
N LYS A 199 -26.59 -36.41 -12.31
CA LYS A 199 -27.87 -37.04 -11.97
C LYS A 199 -27.94 -38.54 -12.33
N THR A 200 -27.34 -38.92 -13.45
CA THR A 200 -27.34 -40.32 -13.92
C THR A 200 -26.43 -41.16 -13.05
N ALA A 201 -25.22 -40.67 -12.73
CA ALA A 201 -24.28 -41.36 -11.84
C ALA A 201 -24.91 -41.60 -10.46
N ALA A 202 -25.48 -40.53 -9.84
CA ALA A 202 -26.13 -40.64 -8.55
C ALA A 202 -27.30 -41.65 -8.53
N LYS A 203 -28.16 -41.64 -9.58
CA LYS A 203 -29.28 -42.56 -9.70
C LYS A 203 -28.80 -44.03 -9.77
N LEU A 204 -27.81 -44.29 -10.59
CA LEU A 204 -27.28 -45.68 -10.79
C LEU A 204 -26.63 -46.21 -9.51
N LEU A 205 -25.78 -45.42 -8.84
CA LEU A 205 -25.11 -45.81 -7.58
C LEU A 205 -26.10 -45.97 -6.42
N ASN A 206 -27.16 -45.20 -6.37
CA ASN A 206 -28.19 -45.38 -5.34
C ASN A 206 -29.06 -46.62 -5.62
N GLN A 207 -29.25 -46.98 -6.89
CA GLN A 207 -30.04 -48.17 -7.29
C GLN A 207 -29.24 -49.46 -7.13
N TYR A 208 -27.96 -49.48 -7.50
CA TYR A 208 -27.15 -50.71 -7.58
C TYR A 208 -26.02 -50.81 -6.55
N GLY A 209 -25.92 -49.86 -5.68
CA GLY A 209 -25.02 -49.86 -4.51
C GLY A 209 -23.69 -49.17 -4.79
N ASP A 210 -22.85 -49.75 -5.68
CA ASP A 210 -21.52 -49.24 -6.03
C ASP A 210 -21.25 -49.39 -7.55
N LEU A 211 -20.07 -48.98 -8.00
CA LEU A 211 -19.68 -49.06 -9.41
C LEU A 211 -19.69 -50.51 -9.93
N ALA A 212 -19.28 -51.47 -9.10
CA ALA A 212 -19.30 -52.89 -9.50
C ALA A 212 -20.73 -53.38 -9.71
N GLY A 213 -21.67 -53.01 -8.84
CA GLY A 213 -23.10 -53.27 -8.97
C GLY A 213 -23.69 -52.65 -10.23
N VAL A 214 -23.33 -51.38 -10.54
CA VAL A 214 -23.78 -50.70 -11.77
C VAL A 214 -23.31 -51.46 -13.02
N LEU A 215 -22.04 -51.87 -13.08
CA LEU A 215 -21.49 -52.61 -14.22
C LEU A 215 -22.11 -54.00 -14.36
N ALA A 216 -22.37 -54.73 -13.26
CA ALA A 216 -23.05 -56.02 -13.29
C ALA A 216 -24.47 -55.92 -13.84
N HIS A 217 -25.15 -54.78 -13.72
CA HIS A 217 -26.48 -54.51 -14.21
C HIS A 217 -26.51 -53.62 -15.47
N ALA A 218 -25.39 -53.60 -16.23
CA ALA A 218 -25.32 -52.87 -17.49
C ALA A 218 -26.39 -53.34 -18.50
N ALA A 219 -26.73 -54.64 -18.51
CA ALA A 219 -27.75 -55.23 -19.36
C ALA A 219 -29.18 -54.63 -19.11
N ASP A 220 -29.46 -54.14 -17.92
CA ASP A 220 -30.74 -53.56 -17.52
C ASP A 220 -30.90 -52.09 -17.98
N GLN A 221 -29.86 -51.51 -18.57
CA GLN A 221 -29.87 -50.11 -19.00
C GLN A 221 -30.30 -49.96 -20.46
N THR A 222 -30.56 -48.68 -20.83
CA THR A 222 -30.88 -48.38 -22.23
C THR A 222 -29.76 -48.83 -23.18
N PRO A 223 -30.02 -49.16 -24.44
CA PRO A 223 -29.00 -49.68 -25.36
C PRO A 223 -27.73 -48.81 -25.47
N LYS A 224 -27.92 -47.48 -25.46
CA LYS A 224 -26.81 -46.53 -25.52
C LYS A 224 -25.97 -46.52 -24.23
N LEU A 225 -26.63 -46.55 -23.09
CA LEU A 225 -25.94 -46.52 -21.79
C LEU A 225 -25.26 -47.87 -21.52
N ARG A 226 -25.93 -48.97 -21.89
CA ARG A 226 -25.37 -50.33 -21.82
C ARG A 226 -24.06 -50.41 -22.60
N ALA A 227 -24.08 -50.03 -23.89
CA ALA A 227 -22.87 -50.05 -24.73
C ALA A 227 -21.74 -49.20 -24.13
N ALA A 228 -22.05 -48.00 -23.59
CA ALA A 228 -21.06 -47.16 -22.97
C ALA A 228 -20.48 -47.76 -21.67
N LEU A 229 -21.29 -48.44 -20.84
CA LEU A 229 -20.82 -49.11 -19.63
C LEU A 229 -19.96 -50.34 -19.96
N GLU A 230 -20.35 -51.14 -20.98
CA GLU A 230 -19.59 -52.30 -21.43
C GLU A 230 -18.26 -51.88 -22.07
N GLU A 231 -18.22 -50.83 -22.88
CA GLU A 231 -17.01 -50.37 -23.58
C GLU A 231 -16.02 -49.65 -22.62
N HIS A 232 -16.51 -48.82 -21.68
CA HIS A 232 -15.66 -47.96 -20.85
C HIS A 232 -15.53 -48.43 -19.39
N GLY A 233 -16.20 -49.54 -19.00
CA GLY A 233 -16.27 -50.01 -17.61
C GLY A 233 -14.90 -50.23 -16.97
N GLU A 234 -13.98 -50.94 -17.68
CA GLU A 234 -12.63 -51.18 -17.16
C GLU A 234 -11.86 -49.89 -16.86
N ARG A 235 -11.95 -48.90 -17.78
CA ARG A 235 -11.33 -47.59 -17.60
C ARG A 235 -11.89 -46.89 -16.35
N VAL A 236 -13.20 -46.89 -16.18
CA VAL A 236 -13.87 -46.21 -15.05
C VAL A 236 -13.54 -46.92 -13.73
N VAL A 237 -13.43 -48.23 -13.67
CA VAL A 237 -12.97 -48.97 -12.48
C VAL A 237 -11.53 -48.62 -12.14
N ARG A 238 -10.64 -48.49 -13.13
CA ARG A 238 -9.27 -48.00 -12.91
C ARG A 238 -9.29 -46.57 -12.34
N ASN A 239 -10.07 -45.66 -12.94
CA ASN A 239 -10.18 -44.29 -12.50
C ASN A 239 -10.74 -44.18 -11.08
N ALA A 240 -11.78 -44.98 -10.72
CA ALA A 240 -12.32 -45.01 -9.35
C ALA A 240 -11.24 -45.35 -8.31
N LYS A 241 -10.38 -46.37 -8.63
CA LYS A 241 -9.26 -46.72 -7.75
C LYS A 241 -8.25 -45.57 -7.58
N MET A 242 -8.04 -44.70 -8.60
CA MET A 242 -7.13 -43.56 -8.53
C MET A 242 -7.75 -42.36 -7.80
N MET A 243 -9.08 -42.23 -7.83
CA MET A 243 -9.82 -41.19 -7.12
C MET A 243 -10.00 -41.48 -5.62
N VAL A 244 -9.82 -42.74 -5.17
CA VAL A 244 -9.81 -43.02 -3.74
C VAL A 244 -8.56 -42.42 -3.09
N LEU A 245 -8.78 -41.56 -2.08
CA LEU A 245 -7.71 -40.97 -1.31
C LEU A 245 -7.04 -41.97 -0.38
N ARG A 246 -5.71 -41.98 -0.35
CA ARG A 246 -4.91 -42.85 0.51
C ARG A 246 -5.00 -42.41 1.96
N THR A 247 -5.08 -43.41 2.85
CA THR A 247 -5.13 -43.18 4.33
C THR A 247 -3.93 -43.80 5.06
N ASP A 248 -2.89 -44.19 4.30
CA ASP A 248 -1.69 -44.88 4.75
C ASP A 248 -0.39 -44.19 4.34
N VAL A 249 -0.46 -42.83 4.08
CA VAL A 249 0.72 -42.03 3.76
C VAL A 249 1.68 -42.01 4.96
N PRO A 250 3.00 -42.26 4.77
CA PRO A 250 3.96 -42.25 5.88
C PRO A 250 4.27 -40.82 6.32
N VAL A 251 3.39 -40.24 7.17
CA VAL A 251 3.54 -38.92 7.76
C VAL A 251 3.77 -39.04 9.26
N GLU A 252 4.97 -38.62 9.68
CA GLU A 252 5.28 -38.50 11.11
C GLU A 252 4.64 -37.23 11.66
N LEU A 253 3.69 -37.39 12.58
CA LEU A 253 2.91 -36.29 13.15
C LEU A 253 2.40 -36.66 14.53
N GLU A 254 2.63 -35.80 15.49
CA GLU A 254 1.98 -35.83 16.80
C GLU A 254 0.91 -34.74 16.86
N PHE A 255 -0.31 -35.06 17.31
CA PHE A 255 -1.40 -34.07 17.35
C PHE A 255 -1.11 -32.91 18.31
N SER A 256 -0.32 -33.10 19.33
CA SER A 256 0.18 -32.04 20.23
C SER A 256 1.03 -31.00 19.52
N ALA A 257 1.73 -31.38 18.44
CA ALA A 257 2.55 -30.50 17.61
C ALA A 257 1.72 -29.67 16.62
N LEU A 258 0.40 -29.89 16.54
CA LEU A 258 -0.49 -29.10 15.69
C LEU A 258 -1.04 -27.86 16.37
N VAL A 259 -0.80 -27.65 17.65
CA VAL A 259 -1.21 -26.46 18.39
C VAL A 259 -0.37 -25.28 17.90
N PRO A 260 -0.99 -24.26 17.32
CA PRO A 260 -0.25 -23.08 16.83
C PRO A 260 0.54 -22.39 17.96
N SER A 261 1.70 -21.83 17.62
CA SER A 261 2.53 -21.06 18.56
C SER A 261 3.10 -19.81 17.87
N PRO A 262 2.27 -18.75 17.67
CA PRO A 262 2.65 -17.59 16.88
C PRO A 262 3.77 -16.78 17.54
N ASP A 263 4.82 -16.50 16.75
CA ASP A 263 5.84 -15.51 17.10
C ASP A 263 5.38 -14.13 16.63
N LEU A 264 4.86 -13.32 17.57
CA LEU A 264 4.29 -12.02 17.25
C LEU A 264 5.33 -11.02 16.72
N THR A 265 6.60 -11.13 17.11
CA THR A 265 7.67 -10.26 16.65
C THR A 265 8.04 -10.57 15.20
N ARG A 266 8.25 -11.86 14.90
CA ARG A 266 8.57 -12.28 13.54
C ARG A 266 7.38 -12.11 12.58
N SER A 267 6.15 -12.37 13.03
CA SER A 267 4.96 -12.17 12.21
C SER A 267 4.73 -10.69 11.88
N LYS A 268 4.97 -9.78 12.84
CA LYS A 268 4.94 -8.34 12.62
C LYS A 268 5.95 -7.91 11.56
N ALA A 269 7.20 -8.33 11.67
CA ALA A 269 8.24 -8.03 10.69
C ALA A 269 7.90 -8.53 9.28
N LEU A 270 7.33 -9.73 9.17
CA LEU A 270 6.87 -10.29 7.90
C LEU A 270 5.72 -9.46 7.31
N PHE A 271 4.70 -9.11 8.08
CA PHE A 271 3.57 -8.31 7.60
C PHE A 271 3.97 -6.89 7.19
N GLU A 272 4.91 -6.28 7.90
CA GLU A 272 5.49 -4.99 7.52
C GLU A 272 6.23 -5.08 6.19
N SER A 273 7.05 -6.12 5.97
CA SER A 273 7.76 -6.34 4.71
C SER A 273 6.82 -6.57 3.52
N LEU A 274 5.66 -7.19 3.77
CA LEU A 274 4.61 -7.46 2.77
C LEU A 274 3.60 -6.32 2.63
N GLU A 275 3.69 -5.27 3.45
CA GLU A 275 2.77 -4.13 3.50
C GLU A 275 1.31 -4.53 3.80
N PHE A 276 1.12 -5.56 4.65
CA PHE A 276 -0.20 -6.06 5.04
C PHE A 276 -0.77 -5.24 6.21
N LYS A 277 -1.57 -4.23 5.85
CA LYS A 277 -2.26 -3.39 6.84
C LYS A 277 -3.21 -4.24 7.70
N ASN A 278 -3.21 -4.01 9.01
CA ASN A 278 -4.10 -4.64 10.00
C ASN A 278 -4.01 -6.18 10.10
N MET A 279 -3.06 -6.85 9.42
CA MET A 279 -2.95 -8.31 9.51
C MET A 279 -2.45 -8.74 10.88
N GLN A 280 -1.53 -7.99 11.50
CA GLN A 280 -1.00 -8.30 12.82
C GLN A 280 -2.09 -8.29 13.89
N SER A 281 -2.98 -7.28 13.92
CA SER A 281 -4.09 -7.22 14.88
C SER A 281 -5.10 -8.35 14.65
N ARG A 282 -5.36 -8.70 13.40
CA ARG A 282 -6.22 -9.85 13.05
C ARG A 282 -5.63 -11.17 13.51
N VAL A 283 -4.31 -11.36 13.38
CA VAL A 283 -3.59 -12.55 13.87
C VAL A 283 -3.67 -12.59 15.40
N LYS A 284 -3.36 -11.50 16.11
CA LYS A 284 -3.51 -11.42 17.57
C LYS A 284 -4.92 -11.88 18.00
N GLY A 285 -5.97 -11.32 17.41
CA GLY A 285 -7.34 -11.65 17.77
C GLY A 285 -7.78 -13.08 17.43
N ALA A 286 -7.24 -13.69 16.36
CA ALA A 286 -7.59 -15.06 15.97
C ALA A 286 -6.80 -16.13 16.73
N PHE A 287 -5.56 -15.80 17.14
CA PHE A 287 -4.63 -16.73 17.80
C PHE A 287 -4.45 -16.44 19.29
N ASP A 288 -5.25 -15.54 19.87
CA ASP A 288 -5.12 -15.07 21.27
C ASP A 288 -4.93 -16.22 22.29
N ARG A 289 -5.70 -17.29 22.18
CA ARG A 289 -5.61 -18.47 23.04
C ARG A 289 -4.32 -19.30 22.86
N PHE A 290 -3.56 -19.10 21.80
CA PHE A 290 -2.31 -19.79 21.50
C PHE A 290 -1.09 -18.95 21.85
N ILE A 291 -1.28 -17.67 22.13
CA ILE A 291 -0.23 -16.76 22.57
C ILE A 291 0.01 -17.07 24.04
N SER A 292 1.07 -17.83 24.31
CA SER A 292 1.43 -18.21 25.69
C SER A 292 1.69 -16.97 26.53
N ALA A 293 1.12 -16.94 27.72
CA ALA A 293 1.42 -15.95 28.74
C ALA A 293 2.85 -16.08 29.34
N GLU A 294 3.72 -16.87 28.74
CA GLU A 294 5.08 -17.14 29.23
C GLU A 294 6.15 -16.76 28.20
N ALA A 295 6.49 -15.47 28.14
CA ALA A 295 7.87 -15.05 27.94
C ALA A 295 8.24 -14.21 29.18
N PRO A 296 9.20 -14.64 30.04
CA PRO A 296 9.54 -13.86 31.19
C PRO A 296 10.43 -12.70 30.77
N SER A 297 9.87 -11.53 30.51
CA SER A 297 10.58 -10.29 30.77
C SER A 297 10.39 -9.99 32.26
N GLN A 298 11.45 -10.14 33.05
CA GLN A 298 11.55 -9.54 34.36
C GLN A 298 11.57 -8.01 34.24
N ALA A 299 10.42 -7.42 33.90
CA ALA A 299 10.09 -6.06 34.19
C ALA A 299 8.69 -6.12 34.82
N SER A 300 8.56 -5.60 36.03
CA SER A 300 7.33 -5.58 36.80
C SER A 300 6.14 -5.19 35.92
N GLU A 301 5.10 -6.06 35.83
CA GLU A 301 3.77 -5.67 35.39
C GLU A 301 3.27 -4.54 36.31
N ALA A 302 3.59 -3.31 35.97
CA ALA A 302 2.83 -2.18 36.48
C ALA A 302 1.48 -2.29 35.76
N GLU A 303 0.45 -2.78 36.47
CA GLU A 303 -0.94 -2.66 35.96
C GLU A 303 -1.16 -1.23 35.51
N LEU A 304 -1.34 -1.04 34.19
CA LEU A 304 -1.68 0.30 33.67
C LEU A 304 -3.00 0.74 34.32
N ALA A 305 -3.00 1.92 34.91
CA ALA A 305 -4.15 2.44 35.64
C ALA A 305 -5.39 2.49 34.73
N GLN A 306 -6.56 2.12 35.27
CA GLN A 306 -7.83 2.33 34.58
C GLN A 306 -8.03 3.85 34.35
N ILE A 307 -8.49 4.22 33.14
CA ILE A 307 -8.73 5.61 32.80
C ILE A 307 -9.91 6.15 33.63
N GLN A 308 -9.63 7.18 34.41
CA GLN A 308 -10.61 7.91 35.21
C GLN A 308 -10.94 9.22 34.52
N ILE A 309 -12.13 9.34 33.95
CA ILE A 309 -12.55 10.53 33.24
C ILE A 309 -13.14 11.55 34.21
N ALA A 310 -12.61 12.78 34.21
CA ALA A 310 -13.14 13.92 34.92
C ALA A 310 -13.70 14.92 33.91
N GLU A 311 -14.95 15.34 34.07
CA GLU A 311 -15.55 16.38 33.23
C GLU A 311 -15.29 17.75 33.87
N ILE A 312 -14.63 18.66 33.15
CA ILE A 312 -14.34 20.02 33.59
C ILE A 312 -14.88 21.00 32.54
N SER A 313 -15.73 21.92 32.93
CA SER A 313 -16.29 22.95 32.05
C SER A 313 -16.12 24.38 32.61
N ASP A 314 -15.75 24.51 33.89
CA ASP A 314 -15.45 25.82 34.50
C ASP A 314 -14.05 26.33 34.12
N GLU A 315 -13.97 27.53 33.57
CA GLU A 315 -12.70 28.15 33.09
C GLU A 315 -11.66 28.32 34.19
N LYS A 316 -12.08 28.67 35.43
CA LYS A 316 -11.14 28.86 36.54
C LYS A 316 -10.53 27.54 37.00
N GLU A 317 -11.38 26.48 37.05
CA GLU A 317 -10.92 25.14 37.36
C GLU A 317 -9.94 24.64 36.29
N LEU A 318 -10.27 24.83 35.01
CA LEU A 318 -9.38 24.48 33.89
C LEU A 318 -8.03 25.20 33.97
N ILE A 319 -8.03 26.53 34.22
CA ILE A 319 -6.79 27.31 34.39
C ILE A 319 -5.98 26.76 35.55
N GLY A 320 -6.63 26.47 36.70
CA GLY A 320 -5.95 25.92 37.86
C GLY A 320 -5.25 24.60 37.55
N VAL A 321 -6.00 23.65 36.97
CA VAL A 321 -5.45 22.31 36.61
C VAL A 321 -4.34 22.44 35.58
N LEU A 322 -4.55 23.19 34.51
CA LEU A 322 -3.54 23.35 33.44
C LEU A 322 -2.28 24.07 33.94
N ALA A 323 -2.43 25.01 34.92
CA ALA A 323 -1.29 25.72 35.49
C ALA A 323 -0.34 24.80 36.27
N ASP A 324 -0.87 23.76 36.91
CA ASP A 324 -0.08 22.80 37.67
C ASP A 324 0.66 21.75 36.79
N LEU A 325 0.26 21.58 35.53
CA LEU A 325 0.91 20.63 34.63
C LEU A 325 2.26 21.18 34.12
N ALA A 326 3.29 20.35 34.14
CA ALA A 326 4.59 20.67 33.55
C ALA A 326 4.51 20.67 32.00
N GLU A 327 3.69 19.78 31.44
CA GLU A 327 3.46 19.56 30.02
C GLU A 327 1.97 19.27 29.81
N VAL A 328 1.37 19.75 28.74
CA VAL A 328 -0.05 19.54 28.44
C VAL A 328 -0.17 18.55 27.27
N VAL A 329 -0.66 17.35 27.56
CA VAL A 329 -0.92 16.30 26.54
C VAL A 329 -2.38 16.32 26.15
N ILE A 330 -2.69 16.60 24.90
CA ILE A 330 -4.06 16.77 24.41
C ILE A 330 -4.45 15.78 23.32
N ALA A 331 -5.73 15.45 23.28
CA ALA A 331 -6.42 14.83 22.15
C ALA A 331 -7.75 15.53 21.89
N ALA A 332 -8.30 15.38 20.69
CA ALA A 332 -9.52 16.08 20.28
C ALA A 332 -10.52 15.13 19.62
N SER A 333 -11.83 15.37 19.86
CA SER A 333 -12.93 14.71 19.14
C SER A 333 -13.59 15.68 18.16
N TRP A 334 -14.16 15.13 17.09
CA TRP A 334 -14.66 15.88 15.95
C TRP A 334 -16.08 15.44 15.57
N SER A 335 -16.90 16.37 15.06
CA SER A 335 -18.22 16.04 14.53
C SER A 335 -18.21 15.32 13.17
N GLY A 336 -17.03 15.25 12.52
CA GLY A 336 -16.78 14.68 11.20
C GLY A 336 -15.29 14.59 10.92
N GLU A 337 -14.83 14.99 9.72
CA GLU A 337 -13.40 14.95 9.35
C GLU A 337 -12.54 15.83 10.28
N PRO A 338 -11.49 15.27 10.90
CA PRO A 338 -10.61 16.02 11.80
C PRO A 338 -9.99 17.28 11.14
N GLY A 339 -10.10 18.42 11.85
CA GLY A 339 -9.60 19.71 11.37
C GLY A 339 -10.45 20.38 10.28
N ARG A 340 -11.44 19.69 9.71
CA ARG A 340 -12.39 20.23 8.71
C ARG A 340 -13.82 20.33 9.22
N SER A 341 -14.15 19.62 10.29
CA SER A 341 -15.43 19.68 10.98
C SER A 341 -15.31 20.43 12.31
N SER A 342 -16.45 20.57 13.03
CA SER A 342 -16.44 21.19 14.35
C SER A 342 -15.68 20.32 15.35
N LEU A 343 -14.79 20.94 16.11
CA LEU A 343 -14.14 20.33 17.26
C LEU A 343 -15.16 20.27 18.40
N MET A 344 -15.35 19.09 18.99
CA MET A 344 -16.40 18.85 19.99
C MET A 344 -15.83 18.92 21.40
N ASP A 345 -14.93 18.01 21.73
CA ASP A 345 -14.30 17.93 23.05
C ASP A 345 -12.77 17.87 22.92
N VAL A 346 -12.10 18.32 23.97
CA VAL A 346 -10.65 18.18 24.16
C VAL A 346 -10.43 17.38 25.44
N ALA A 347 -9.63 16.34 25.35
CA ALA A 347 -9.14 15.59 26.50
C ALA A 347 -7.71 15.99 26.80
N PHE A 348 -7.34 16.03 28.09
CA PHE A 348 -5.96 16.23 28.53
C PHE A 348 -5.66 15.42 29.79
N VAL A 349 -4.42 14.97 29.92
CA VAL A 349 -3.98 14.13 31.04
C VAL A 349 -3.68 15.02 32.25
N GLN A 350 -4.36 14.76 33.38
CA GLN A 350 -4.12 15.42 34.66
C GLN A 350 -3.08 14.69 35.50
N ASP A 351 -3.17 13.35 35.55
CA ASP A 351 -2.25 12.50 36.30
C ASP A 351 -2.08 11.17 35.55
N LEU A 352 -0.88 10.99 35.01
CA LEU A 352 -0.57 9.77 34.24
C LEU A 352 -0.48 8.53 35.13
N ALA A 353 -0.01 8.68 36.38
CA ALA A 353 0.25 7.54 37.28
C ALA A 353 -1.05 6.85 37.70
N ILE A 354 -2.14 7.59 37.87
CA ILE A 354 -3.45 7.05 38.26
C ILE A 354 -4.46 7.04 37.11
N GLY A 355 -4.04 7.37 35.89
CA GLY A 355 -4.89 7.35 34.70
C GLY A 355 -5.97 8.43 34.68
N ARG A 356 -5.77 9.56 35.37
CA ARG A 356 -6.76 10.65 35.44
C ARG A 356 -6.68 11.54 34.22
N VAL A 357 -7.78 11.59 33.44
CA VAL A 357 -7.92 12.39 32.20
C VAL A 357 -9.11 13.31 32.33
N ALA A 358 -8.91 14.59 32.09
CA ALA A 358 -10.02 15.55 31.97
C ALA A 358 -10.54 15.60 30.55
N VAL A 359 -11.87 15.69 30.40
CA VAL A 359 -12.55 15.95 29.12
C VAL A 359 -13.37 17.24 29.26
N THR A 360 -13.19 18.14 28.33
CA THR A 360 -13.84 19.47 28.33
C THR A 360 -14.39 19.82 26.95
N PRO A 361 -15.54 20.48 26.85
CA PRO A 361 -16.03 21.01 25.56
C PRO A 361 -15.03 22.00 24.95
N ALA A 362 -14.87 21.96 23.63
CA ALA A 362 -13.86 22.77 22.92
C ALA A 362 -14.02 24.28 23.17
N ASN A 363 -15.24 24.79 23.25
CA ASN A 363 -15.54 26.20 23.52
C ASN A 363 -15.10 26.65 24.93
N ALA A 364 -15.07 25.74 25.90
CA ALA A 364 -14.55 26.01 27.25
C ALA A 364 -13.02 25.94 27.30
N PHE A 365 -12.41 25.11 26.46
CA PHE A 365 -10.95 24.89 26.43
C PHE A 365 -10.19 25.98 25.66
N PHE A 366 -10.75 26.54 24.59
CA PHE A 366 -10.06 27.55 23.76
C PHE A 366 -10.49 28.98 24.07
N THR A 367 -10.57 29.35 25.36
CA THR A 367 -10.71 30.77 25.78
C THR A 367 -9.36 31.47 25.67
N ASN A 368 -9.39 32.81 25.56
CA ASN A 368 -8.17 33.62 25.47
C ASN A 368 -7.19 33.36 26.63
N SER A 369 -7.72 33.25 27.87
CA SER A 369 -6.93 33.00 29.07
C SER A 369 -6.22 31.66 29.04
N ILE A 370 -6.92 30.61 28.55
CA ILE A 370 -6.37 29.29 28.44
C ILE A 370 -5.35 29.21 27.30
N VAL A 371 -5.63 29.82 26.15
CA VAL A 371 -4.68 29.91 25.02
C VAL A 371 -3.38 30.60 25.42
N GLU A 372 -3.45 31.69 26.17
CA GLU A 372 -2.24 32.33 26.71
C GLU A 372 -1.45 31.40 27.64
N LEU A 373 -2.15 30.60 28.45
CA LEU A 373 -1.52 29.63 29.32
C LEU A 373 -0.89 28.49 28.52
N LEU A 374 -1.60 27.91 27.54
CA LEU A 374 -1.10 26.87 26.67
C LEU A 374 0.15 27.29 25.90
N ASN A 375 0.20 28.53 25.40
CA ASN A 375 1.37 29.06 24.69
C ASN A 375 2.61 29.25 25.58
N LYS A 376 2.47 29.16 26.92
CA LYS A 376 3.57 29.21 27.89
C LYS A 376 4.01 27.84 28.38
N LYS A 377 3.30 26.76 27.95
CA LYS A 377 3.56 25.40 28.40
C LYS A 377 3.84 24.48 27.23
N PRO A 378 4.76 23.51 27.36
CA PRO A 378 4.97 22.51 26.32
C PRO A 378 3.66 21.77 26.00
N LEU A 379 3.27 21.76 24.72
CA LEU A 379 2.10 21.06 24.23
C LEU A 379 2.52 19.77 23.50
N VAL A 380 1.86 18.67 23.84
CA VAL A 380 2.06 17.36 23.22
C VAL A 380 0.72 16.88 22.64
N ALA A 381 0.75 16.34 21.45
CA ALA A 381 -0.42 15.73 20.84
C ALA A 381 0.00 14.58 19.94
N HIS A 382 -0.96 13.77 19.54
CA HIS A 382 -0.80 12.79 18.48
C HIS A 382 -1.52 13.29 17.23
N ASN A 383 -0.81 13.40 16.09
CA ASN A 383 -1.35 14.00 14.88
C ASN A 383 -1.94 15.41 15.17
N ALA A 384 -1.08 16.34 15.59
CA ALA A 384 -1.47 17.67 16.07
C ALA A 384 -2.05 18.59 14.97
N LYS A 385 -1.72 18.36 13.69
CA LYS A 385 -2.09 19.24 12.58
C LYS A 385 -3.59 19.57 12.49
N PRO A 386 -4.55 18.61 12.62
CA PRO A 386 -5.99 18.92 12.64
C PRO A 386 -6.39 19.93 13.74
N ILE A 387 -5.83 19.79 14.95
CA ILE A 387 -6.11 20.71 16.06
C ILE A 387 -5.56 22.10 15.74
N LEU A 388 -4.31 22.19 15.27
CA LEU A 388 -3.69 23.47 14.88
C LEU A 388 -4.45 24.13 13.74
N ARG A 389 -4.89 23.35 12.76
CA ARG A 389 -5.70 23.86 11.64
C ARG A 389 -7.02 24.46 12.12
N TRP A 390 -7.76 23.73 12.95
CA TRP A 390 -9.01 24.23 13.50
C TRP A 390 -8.79 25.49 14.35
N ALA A 391 -7.78 25.50 15.22
CA ALA A 391 -7.44 26.62 16.06
C ALA A 391 -7.13 27.88 15.23
N LEU A 392 -6.24 27.76 14.24
CA LEU A 392 -5.90 28.85 13.31
C LEU A 392 -7.12 29.36 12.54
N GLY A 393 -8.01 28.48 12.07
CA GLY A 393 -9.27 28.85 11.40
C GLY A 393 -10.25 29.63 12.31
N ASN A 394 -10.12 29.47 13.63
CA ASN A 394 -10.90 30.19 14.65
C ASN A 394 -10.12 31.36 15.29
N GLY A 395 -8.99 31.79 14.70
CA GLY A 395 -8.20 32.91 15.18
C GLY A 395 -7.33 32.61 16.41
N VAL A 396 -7.16 31.32 16.73
CA VAL A 396 -6.32 30.82 17.85
C VAL A 396 -4.99 30.30 17.30
N ASP A 397 -3.88 30.89 17.71
CA ASP A 397 -2.53 30.47 17.33
C ASP A 397 -1.83 29.72 18.47
N LEU A 398 -1.75 28.41 18.40
CA LEU A 398 -1.03 27.55 19.32
C LEU A 398 0.42 27.40 18.85
N GLN A 399 1.36 27.99 19.61
CA GLN A 399 2.78 28.04 19.22
C GLN A 399 3.67 27.06 19.98
N SER A 400 3.15 26.42 21.01
CA SER A 400 3.89 25.67 22.02
C SER A 400 4.00 24.16 21.72
N LEU A 401 3.65 23.69 20.54
CA LEU A 401 3.77 22.28 20.19
C LEU A 401 5.24 21.84 20.22
N VAL A 402 5.59 20.96 21.17
CA VAL A 402 6.94 20.41 21.32
C VAL A 402 7.02 18.96 20.85
N LEU A 403 5.90 18.22 20.84
CA LEU A 403 5.86 16.84 20.40
C LEU A 403 4.54 16.49 19.72
N ASP A 404 4.64 16.12 18.45
CA ASP A 404 3.62 15.32 17.73
C ASP A 404 4.11 13.89 17.66
N THR A 405 3.46 12.99 18.42
CA THR A 405 3.92 11.60 18.53
C THR A 405 3.74 10.79 17.25
N ALA A 406 2.81 11.18 16.33
CA ALA A 406 2.68 10.54 15.02
C ALA A 406 3.85 10.90 14.11
N ILE A 407 4.23 12.20 14.06
CA ILE A 407 5.40 12.68 13.30
C ILE A 407 6.70 12.08 13.85
N ALA A 408 6.85 12.04 15.19
CA ALA A 408 8.02 11.43 15.83
C ALA A 408 8.12 9.93 15.47
N SER A 409 7.00 9.20 15.49
CA SER A 409 6.96 7.78 15.09
C SER A 409 7.32 7.57 13.63
N TYR A 410 6.88 8.46 12.74
CA TYR A 410 7.27 8.43 11.33
C TYR A 410 8.79 8.65 11.15
N ILE A 411 9.41 9.55 11.92
CA ILE A 411 10.86 9.77 11.84
C ILE A 411 11.64 8.54 12.31
N VAL A 412 11.18 7.89 13.38
CA VAL A 412 11.79 6.66 13.91
C VAL A 412 11.62 5.48 12.95
N ASN A 413 10.43 5.31 12.38
CA ASN A 413 10.14 4.21 11.44
C ASN A 413 9.23 4.67 10.28
N PRO A 414 9.78 5.22 9.19
CA PRO A 414 9.01 5.67 8.02
C PRO A 414 8.45 4.52 7.16
N ALA A 415 8.70 3.27 7.53
CA ALA A 415 8.21 2.10 6.80
C ALA A 415 6.87 1.57 7.35
N ARG A 416 6.35 2.14 8.45
CA ARG A 416 5.06 1.73 9.02
C ARG A 416 3.93 1.94 8.01
N SER A 417 2.92 1.08 8.10
CA SER A 417 1.71 1.17 7.26
C SER A 417 0.77 2.30 7.70
N ASP A 418 0.78 2.63 8.99
CA ASP A 418 -0.02 3.68 9.62
C ASP A 418 0.68 4.25 10.86
N TYR A 419 0.18 5.37 11.33
CA TYR A 419 0.65 6.08 12.53
C TYR A 419 -0.51 6.39 13.45
N ASP A 420 -1.53 5.54 13.51
CA ASP A 420 -2.64 5.67 14.46
C ASP A 420 -2.15 5.48 15.88
N ILE A 421 -2.78 6.18 16.84
CA ILE A 421 -2.32 6.21 18.24
C ILE A 421 -2.27 4.80 18.86
N GLU A 422 -3.25 3.95 18.60
CA GLU A 422 -3.29 2.58 19.11
C GLU A 422 -2.13 1.75 18.53
N SER A 423 -1.92 1.83 17.20
CA SER A 423 -0.86 1.14 16.49
C SER A 423 0.54 1.58 16.96
N VAL A 424 0.73 2.89 17.21
CA VAL A 424 1.99 3.42 17.75
C VAL A 424 2.20 2.99 19.19
N ALA A 425 1.14 2.99 20.02
CA ALA A 425 1.21 2.57 21.41
C ALA A 425 1.52 1.08 21.52
N GLU A 426 0.92 0.21 20.70
CA GLU A 426 1.25 -1.22 20.60
C GLU A 426 2.72 -1.50 20.27
N ASP A 427 3.37 -0.59 19.54
CA ASP A 427 4.78 -0.72 19.15
C ASP A 427 5.75 -0.30 20.25
N LEU A 428 5.35 0.66 21.07
CA LEU A 428 6.20 1.31 22.06
C LEU A 428 5.99 0.83 23.50
N LEU A 429 4.85 0.18 23.78
CA LEU A 429 4.45 -0.25 25.11
C LEU A 429 4.29 -1.76 25.15
N ASP A 430 4.73 -2.39 26.27
CA ASP A 430 4.63 -3.84 26.47
C ASP A 430 3.17 -4.29 26.61
N SER A 431 2.30 -3.42 27.14
CA SER A 431 0.86 -3.66 27.28
C SER A 431 0.05 -2.39 27.07
N LEU A 432 -1.21 -2.53 26.63
CA LEU A 432 -2.14 -1.42 26.48
C LEU A 432 -3.18 -1.41 27.61
N PRO A 433 -3.68 -0.22 28.04
CA PRO A 433 -4.80 -0.14 28.97
C PRO A 433 -6.02 -0.88 28.40
N MET A 434 -6.74 -1.65 29.24
CA MET A 434 -7.95 -2.36 28.82
C MET A 434 -9.00 -1.37 28.29
N ARG A 435 -9.73 -1.77 27.24
CA ARG A 435 -10.94 -1.06 26.79
C ARG A 435 -12.08 -1.34 27.75
N SER A 436 -12.96 -0.37 28.00
CA SER A 436 -14.16 -0.62 28.80
C SER A 436 -15.07 -1.68 28.15
N GLU A 437 -15.76 -2.49 28.94
CA GLU A 437 -16.60 -3.60 28.45
C GLU A 437 -17.70 -3.15 27.46
N ASN A 438 -18.10 -1.89 27.49
CA ASN A 438 -19.10 -1.33 26.56
C ASN A 438 -18.61 -1.18 25.10
N GLN A 439 -17.29 -1.25 24.84
CA GLN A 439 -16.73 -1.13 23.49
C GLN A 439 -16.45 -2.48 22.80
N GLN A 440 -16.69 -3.61 23.48
CA GLN A 440 -16.47 -4.94 22.88
C GLN A 440 -17.52 -5.32 21.81
N GLY A 441 -18.60 -4.55 21.65
CA GLY A 441 -19.74 -4.83 20.75
C GLY A 441 -19.73 -4.12 19.40
N GLU A 442 -18.97 -3.04 19.23
CA GLU A 442 -18.89 -2.33 17.97
C GLU A 442 -17.45 -2.26 17.47
N GLN A 443 -17.00 -3.32 16.79
CA GLN A 443 -15.93 -3.20 15.82
C GLN A 443 -16.40 -2.18 14.78
N GLY A 444 -15.80 -0.98 14.80
CA GLY A 444 -16.00 0.00 13.76
C GLY A 444 -15.66 -0.62 12.42
N THR A 445 -16.65 -1.13 11.72
CA THR A 445 -16.57 -1.36 10.30
C THR A 445 -16.25 0.01 9.72
N LEU A 446 -15.05 0.15 9.12
CA LEU A 446 -14.77 1.21 8.18
C LEU A 446 -15.84 1.09 7.09
N ASP A 447 -16.94 1.84 7.29
CA ASP A 447 -17.90 2.05 6.24
C ASP A 447 -17.20 2.96 5.22
N PHE A 448 -16.95 2.43 4.02
CA PHE A 448 -16.41 3.17 2.89
C PHE A 448 -17.30 4.36 2.45
N ALA A 449 -18.41 4.61 3.14
CA ALA A 449 -19.32 5.72 2.95
C ALA A 449 -18.97 6.98 3.78
N GLY A 450 -17.83 7.02 4.51
CA GLY A 450 -17.37 8.24 5.18
C GLY A 450 -18.20 8.67 6.41
N ASN A 451 -18.94 7.79 7.04
CA ASN A 451 -19.59 8.06 8.33
C ASN A 451 -18.53 8.04 9.45
N TRP A 452 -17.95 9.20 9.74
CA TRP A 452 -17.20 9.46 10.96
C TRP A 452 -18.22 9.48 12.11
N GLY A 453 -18.33 8.36 12.84
CA GLY A 453 -19.10 8.33 14.07
C GLY A 453 -18.54 9.38 15.06
N THR A 454 -19.41 10.04 15.81
CA THR A 454 -19.00 10.90 16.93
C THR A 454 -18.15 10.04 17.87
N ALA A 455 -16.83 10.32 17.94
CA ALA A 455 -15.98 9.69 18.94
C ALA A 455 -16.54 10.04 20.30
N ASP A 456 -16.86 9.04 21.10
CA ASP A 456 -17.35 9.26 22.46
C ASP A 456 -16.22 9.85 23.33
N ARG A 457 -16.56 10.33 24.51
CA ARG A 457 -15.61 10.93 25.46
C ARG A 457 -14.58 9.93 25.97
N GLU A 458 -14.93 8.65 26.00
CA GLU A 458 -13.99 7.58 26.39
C GLU A 458 -12.88 7.43 25.35
N SER A 459 -13.22 7.46 24.05
CA SER A 459 -12.23 7.34 22.97
C SER A 459 -11.24 8.51 22.96
N VAL A 460 -11.71 9.74 23.15
CA VAL A 460 -10.80 10.91 23.20
C VAL A 460 -9.93 10.92 24.46
N ALA A 461 -10.48 10.52 25.61
CA ALA A 461 -9.73 10.37 26.84
C ALA A 461 -8.64 9.30 26.70
N ARG A 462 -8.98 8.15 26.08
CA ARG A 462 -8.04 7.08 25.80
C ARG A 462 -6.93 7.55 24.84
N ALA A 463 -7.26 8.31 23.81
CA ALA A 463 -6.25 8.85 22.89
C ALA A 463 -5.26 9.80 23.61
N ALA A 464 -5.75 10.67 24.50
CA ALA A 464 -4.90 11.53 25.31
C ALA A 464 -3.99 10.73 26.27
N TYR A 465 -4.55 9.70 26.92
CA TYR A 465 -3.80 8.84 27.84
C TYR A 465 -2.71 8.04 27.13
N LEU A 466 -3.02 7.40 26.00
CA LEU A 466 -2.04 6.71 25.17
C LEU A 466 -0.95 7.66 24.65
N CYS A 467 -1.32 8.87 24.22
CA CYS A 467 -0.37 9.88 23.80
C CYS A 467 0.63 10.24 24.91
N ALA A 468 0.15 10.36 26.15
CA ALA A 468 1.00 10.63 27.30
C ALA A 468 1.93 9.44 27.62
N LEU A 469 1.41 8.20 27.57
CA LEU A 469 2.21 7.00 27.81
C LEU A 469 3.36 6.84 26.81
N ILE A 470 3.12 7.13 25.51
CA ILE A 470 4.14 6.97 24.45
C ILE A 470 5.08 8.17 24.33
N ALA A 471 4.77 9.32 24.95
CA ALA A 471 5.58 10.55 24.82
C ALA A 471 7.03 10.37 25.25
N ALA A 472 7.28 9.73 26.40
CA ALA A 472 8.64 9.46 26.85
C ALA A 472 9.35 8.37 26.02
N PRO A 473 8.75 7.20 25.75
CA PRO A 473 9.34 6.20 24.87
C PRO A 473 9.73 6.74 23.49
N ILE A 474 8.88 7.52 22.83
CA ILE A 474 9.19 8.04 21.49
C ILE A 474 10.31 9.09 21.51
N ARG A 475 10.40 9.92 22.57
CA ARG A 475 11.54 10.83 22.77
C ARG A 475 12.85 10.05 22.94
N SER A 476 12.84 8.96 23.71
CA SER A 476 14.01 8.08 23.86
C SER A 476 14.44 7.50 22.52
N ARG A 477 13.49 7.00 21.70
CA ARG A 477 13.77 6.50 20.37
C ARG A 477 14.37 7.55 19.45
N LEU A 478 13.86 8.79 19.45
CA LEU A 478 14.46 9.90 18.67
C LEU A 478 15.92 10.15 19.05
N VAL A 479 16.26 10.02 20.36
CA VAL A 479 17.65 10.18 20.84
C VAL A 479 18.52 9.00 20.39
N GLU A 480 18.06 7.77 20.58
CA GLU A 480 18.75 6.52 20.18
C GLU A 480 19.06 6.52 18.69
N GLU A 481 18.09 6.94 17.86
CA GLU A 481 18.19 7.03 16.40
C GLU A 481 18.93 8.29 15.92
N LYS A 482 19.39 9.16 16.84
CA LYS A 482 20.07 10.44 16.55
C LYS A 482 19.26 11.37 15.64
N SER A 483 17.93 11.30 15.70
CA SER A 483 16.99 12.06 14.86
C SER A 483 16.29 13.19 15.61
N SER A 484 16.68 13.46 16.88
CA SER A 484 16.08 14.53 17.69
C SER A 484 16.17 15.90 17.04
N GLN A 485 17.32 16.23 16.42
CA GLN A 485 17.52 17.51 15.77
C GLN A 485 16.70 17.63 14.49
N LEU A 486 16.64 16.58 13.66
CA LEU A 486 15.74 16.52 12.50
C LEU A 486 14.29 16.78 12.91
N TYR A 487 13.88 16.14 14.03
CA TYR A 487 12.53 16.32 14.56
C TYR A 487 12.29 17.75 15.03
N SER A 488 13.14 18.30 15.92
CA SER A 488 12.94 19.60 16.53
C SER A 488 13.07 20.77 15.57
N ASP A 489 14.00 20.69 14.61
CA ASP A 489 14.36 21.84 13.76
C ASP A 489 13.61 21.86 12.43
N ILE A 490 13.08 20.68 12.00
CA ILE A 490 12.44 20.54 10.68
C ILE A 490 11.01 20.02 10.80
N GLU A 491 10.80 18.82 11.33
CA GLU A 491 9.51 18.15 11.19
C GLU A 491 8.43 18.69 12.12
N ASN A 492 8.76 18.97 13.38
CA ASN A 492 7.81 19.51 14.33
C ASN A 492 7.34 20.96 13.98
N PRO A 493 8.25 21.92 13.67
CA PRO A 493 7.83 23.25 13.23
C PRO A 493 7.00 23.21 11.94
N LEU A 494 7.30 22.28 11.02
CA LEU A 494 6.59 22.14 9.76
C LEU A 494 5.11 21.78 9.94
N VAL A 495 4.72 21.08 11.02
CA VAL A 495 3.30 20.77 11.31
C VAL A 495 2.45 22.03 11.31
N ARG A 496 2.95 23.11 11.96
CA ARG A 496 2.24 24.39 12.05
C ARG A 496 2.23 25.14 10.72
N VAL A 497 3.32 25.09 9.96
CA VAL A 497 3.40 25.68 8.61
C VAL A 497 2.34 25.06 7.71
N LEU A 498 2.26 23.73 7.69
CA LEU A 498 1.27 23.01 6.87
C LEU A 498 -0.16 23.29 7.35
N ALA A 499 -0.41 23.31 8.66
CA ALA A 499 -1.72 23.67 9.19
C ALA A 499 -2.16 25.08 8.71
N ARG A 500 -1.24 26.05 8.71
CA ARG A 500 -1.48 27.42 8.21
C ARG A 500 -1.77 27.43 6.70
N MET A 501 -0.97 26.70 5.91
CA MET A 501 -1.21 26.57 4.47
C MET A 501 -2.59 25.97 4.17
N GLU A 502 -3.00 24.94 4.92
CA GLU A 502 -4.29 24.28 4.75
C GLU A 502 -5.48 25.20 5.13
N VAL A 503 -5.32 26.05 6.15
CA VAL A 503 -6.34 27.05 6.53
C VAL A 503 -6.45 28.15 5.49
N LEU A 504 -5.32 28.63 4.99
CA LEU A 504 -5.29 29.70 3.99
C LEU A 504 -5.81 29.20 2.63
N GLY A 505 -5.40 27.99 2.23
CA GLY A 505 -5.69 27.47 0.90
C GLY A 505 -5.10 28.32 -0.22
N VAL A 506 -5.34 27.95 -1.48
CA VAL A 506 -4.91 28.68 -2.67
C VAL A 506 -6.14 29.21 -3.41
N ALA A 507 -6.14 30.50 -3.76
CA ALA A 507 -7.26 31.12 -4.45
C ALA A 507 -7.36 30.62 -5.91
N VAL A 508 -8.59 30.39 -6.36
CA VAL A 508 -8.86 29.92 -7.73
C VAL A 508 -9.98 30.72 -8.41
N ASN A 509 -9.82 30.95 -9.69
CA ASN A 509 -10.87 31.49 -10.56
C ASN A 509 -11.77 30.34 -11.01
N LYS A 510 -12.93 30.19 -10.36
CA LYS A 510 -13.89 29.12 -10.63
C LYS A 510 -14.49 29.21 -12.05
N GLU A 511 -14.71 30.42 -12.56
CA GLU A 511 -15.19 30.68 -13.92
C GLU A 511 -14.18 30.18 -14.96
N GLN A 512 -12.90 30.44 -14.73
CA GLN A 512 -11.80 29.94 -15.56
C GLN A 512 -11.73 28.40 -15.56
N LEU A 513 -11.81 27.76 -14.36
CA LEU A 513 -11.88 26.30 -14.26
C LEU A 513 -13.07 25.74 -15.02
N THR A 514 -14.25 26.37 -14.89
CA THR A 514 -15.47 25.94 -15.59
C THR A 514 -15.31 26.07 -17.10
N SER A 515 -14.69 27.15 -17.59
CA SER A 515 -14.39 27.35 -19.01
C SER A 515 -13.43 26.31 -19.56
N ILE A 516 -12.35 25.99 -18.81
CA ILE A 516 -11.39 24.95 -19.15
C ILE A 516 -12.11 23.57 -19.22
N ASN A 517 -12.91 23.25 -18.22
CA ASN A 517 -13.63 21.97 -18.17
C ASN A 517 -14.62 21.83 -19.33
N LYS A 518 -15.36 22.89 -19.67
CA LYS A 518 -16.27 22.90 -20.81
C LYS A 518 -15.53 22.62 -22.13
N ARG A 519 -14.40 23.28 -22.38
CA ARG A 519 -13.58 23.04 -23.57
C ARG A 519 -13.11 21.59 -23.64
N LEU A 520 -12.59 21.04 -22.53
CA LEU A 520 -12.15 19.63 -22.48
C LEU A 520 -13.31 18.66 -22.73
N THR A 521 -14.53 18.99 -22.26
CA THR A 521 -15.74 18.20 -22.53
C THR A 521 -16.07 18.18 -24.00
N GLU A 522 -16.09 19.35 -24.66
CA GLU A 522 -16.35 19.47 -26.09
C GLU A 522 -15.32 18.70 -26.93
N GLU A 523 -14.03 18.78 -26.57
CA GLU A 523 -12.96 18.05 -27.25
C GLU A 523 -13.09 16.51 -27.04
N THR A 524 -13.38 16.04 -25.82
CA THR A 524 -13.57 14.60 -25.55
C THR A 524 -14.80 14.03 -26.22
N GLU A 525 -15.90 14.79 -26.34
CA GLU A 525 -17.09 14.41 -27.11
C GLU A 525 -16.78 14.29 -28.61
N SER A 526 -15.98 15.20 -29.15
CA SER A 526 -15.53 15.15 -30.54
C SER A 526 -14.71 13.89 -30.84
N PHE A 527 -13.71 13.59 -30.00
CA PHE A 527 -12.93 12.36 -30.13
C PHE A 527 -13.77 11.10 -29.90
N THR A 528 -14.74 11.13 -29.01
CA THR A 528 -15.68 10.02 -28.79
C THR A 528 -16.47 9.73 -30.07
N ALA A 529 -17.04 10.75 -30.71
CA ALA A 529 -17.77 10.60 -31.97
C ALA A 529 -16.88 10.06 -33.08
N GLN A 530 -15.64 10.57 -33.21
CA GLN A 530 -14.65 10.10 -34.19
C GLN A 530 -14.32 8.62 -33.96
N LEU A 531 -14.01 8.21 -32.74
CA LEU A 531 -13.63 6.84 -32.37
C LEU A 531 -14.79 5.85 -32.57
N HIS A 532 -16.02 6.22 -32.22
CA HIS A 532 -17.22 5.44 -32.50
C HIS A 532 -17.45 5.21 -34.00
N LYS A 533 -17.20 6.25 -34.81
CA LYS A 533 -17.29 6.14 -36.28
C LYS A 533 -16.24 5.20 -36.84
N LEU A 534 -15.01 5.24 -36.34
CA LEU A 534 -13.91 4.38 -36.78
C LEU A 534 -14.09 2.92 -36.32
N ALA A 535 -14.68 2.71 -35.15
CA ALA A 535 -15.03 1.39 -34.63
C ALA A 535 -16.30 0.82 -35.29
N GLY A 536 -17.11 1.64 -35.99
CA GLY A 536 -18.37 1.22 -36.61
C GLY A 536 -19.53 1.03 -35.60
N ARG A 537 -19.32 1.25 -34.30
CA ARG A 537 -20.32 1.16 -33.25
C ARG A 537 -20.01 2.07 -32.06
N ALA A 538 -21.01 2.36 -31.25
CA ALA A 538 -20.82 3.01 -29.96
C ALA A 538 -20.27 2.00 -28.93
N PHE A 539 -19.35 2.44 -28.08
CA PHE A 539 -18.79 1.66 -26.99
C PHE A 539 -18.24 2.58 -25.89
N ASN A 540 -17.99 2.04 -24.70
CA ASN A 540 -17.38 2.81 -23.63
C ASN A 540 -15.84 2.82 -23.79
N LEU A 541 -15.28 3.98 -24.20
CA LEU A 541 -13.85 4.22 -24.38
C LEU A 541 -13.01 4.00 -23.12
N ASN A 542 -13.64 4.15 -21.94
CA ASN A 542 -13.02 3.93 -20.64
C ASN A 542 -13.14 2.45 -20.16
N SER A 543 -13.81 1.58 -20.94
CA SER A 543 -13.88 0.14 -20.65
C SER A 543 -12.73 -0.62 -21.30
N PRO A 544 -11.75 -1.15 -20.54
CA PRO A 544 -10.66 -1.94 -21.12
C PRO A 544 -11.16 -3.19 -21.84
N THR A 545 -12.31 -3.74 -21.42
CA THR A 545 -12.90 -4.94 -22.04
C THR A 545 -13.43 -4.64 -23.44
N GLN A 546 -14.29 -3.61 -23.58
CA GLN A 546 -14.84 -3.25 -24.88
C GLN A 546 -13.76 -2.75 -25.86
N LEU A 547 -12.75 -2.06 -25.32
CA LEU A 547 -11.62 -1.63 -26.15
C LEU A 547 -10.79 -2.81 -26.68
N ARG A 548 -10.60 -3.87 -25.86
CA ARG A 548 -9.93 -5.11 -26.31
C ARG A 548 -10.68 -5.82 -27.43
N GLU A 549 -12.00 -5.92 -27.32
CA GLU A 549 -12.84 -6.48 -28.40
C GLU A 549 -12.58 -5.75 -29.72
N ILE A 550 -12.59 -4.40 -29.71
CA ILE A 550 -12.36 -3.60 -30.92
C ILE A 550 -10.95 -3.77 -31.44
N LEU A 551 -9.92 -3.65 -30.60
CA LEU A 551 -8.52 -3.68 -31.03
C LEU A 551 -8.08 -5.07 -31.49
N TYR A 552 -8.38 -6.12 -30.71
CA TYR A 552 -7.79 -7.43 -30.91
C TYR A 552 -8.74 -8.43 -31.58
N GLU A 553 -10.07 -8.36 -31.29
CA GLU A 553 -11.03 -9.32 -31.86
C GLU A 553 -11.64 -8.81 -33.18
N GLU A 554 -12.10 -7.56 -33.23
CA GLU A 554 -12.75 -7.01 -34.44
C GLU A 554 -11.71 -6.51 -35.46
N ARG A 555 -10.67 -5.79 -35.04
CA ARG A 555 -9.63 -5.24 -35.92
C ARG A 555 -8.46 -6.18 -36.15
N GLY A 556 -8.20 -7.12 -35.25
CA GLY A 556 -7.14 -8.14 -35.36
C GLY A 556 -5.72 -7.57 -35.21
N LEU A 557 -5.54 -6.50 -34.40
CA LEU A 557 -4.21 -5.92 -34.15
C LEU A 557 -3.33 -6.91 -33.37
N THR A 558 -2.01 -6.77 -33.52
CA THR A 558 -1.03 -7.65 -32.86
C THR A 558 -1.11 -7.50 -31.32
N PRO A 559 -1.52 -8.54 -30.57
CA PRO A 559 -1.65 -8.40 -29.12
C PRO A 559 -0.29 -8.21 -28.45
N GLY A 560 -0.22 -7.22 -27.56
CA GLY A 560 0.97 -6.96 -26.74
C GLY A 560 0.99 -7.75 -25.43
N LYS A 561 1.33 -7.09 -24.33
CA LYS A 561 1.40 -7.68 -22.99
C LYS A 561 0.04 -8.23 -22.55
N LYS A 562 -0.02 -9.54 -22.19
CA LYS A 562 -1.21 -10.16 -21.61
C LYS A 562 -1.29 -9.86 -20.10
N THR A 563 -2.43 -9.41 -19.63
CA THR A 563 -2.77 -9.24 -18.22
C THR A 563 -3.76 -10.32 -17.79
N LYS A 564 -4.08 -10.44 -16.49
CA LYS A 564 -5.08 -11.41 -15.98
C LYS A 564 -6.46 -11.26 -16.63
N THR A 565 -6.85 -10.03 -16.94
CA THR A 565 -8.18 -9.71 -17.49
C THR A 565 -8.18 -9.65 -19.02
N GLY A 566 -7.07 -10.04 -19.68
CA GLY A 566 -6.89 -10.01 -21.13
C GLY A 566 -5.67 -9.18 -21.54
N TYR A 567 -5.55 -8.85 -22.82
CA TYR A 567 -4.44 -8.04 -23.31
C TYR A 567 -4.49 -6.60 -22.75
N SER A 568 -3.31 -6.04 -22.46
CA SER A 568 -3.21 -4.65 -21.97
C SER A 568 -3.71 -3.66 -23.02
N THR A 569 -4.34 -2.60 -22.53
CA THR A 569 -4.70 -1.40 -23.32
C THR A 569 -4.09 -0.14 -22.69
N ASP A 570 -2.98 -0.29 -21.92
CA ASP A 570 -2.26 0.85 -21.36
C ASP A 570 -1.62 1.71 -22.47
N ALA A 571 -1.22 2.94 -22.11
CA ALA A 571 -0.66 3.89 -23.06
C ALA A 571 0.57 3.33 -23.79
N ALA A 572 1.45 2.61 -23.08
CA ALA A 572 2.66 2.03 -23.67
C ALA A 572 2.33 0.91 -24.68
N THR A 573 1.28 0.12 -24.42
CA THR A 573 0.79 -0.89 -25.38
C THR A 573 0.13 -0.23 -26.57
N LEU A 574 -0.69 0.80 -26.37
CA LEU A 574 -1.34 1.54 -27.47
C LEU A 574 -0.31 2.25 -28.35
N GLU A 575 0.74 2.85 -27.78
CA GLU A 575 1.83 3.46 -28.57
C GLU A 575 2.51 2.44 -29.50
N LYS A 576 2.67 1.18 -29.09
CA LYS A 576 3.22 0.10 -29.92
C LYS A 576 2.27 -0.30 -31.05
N LEU A 577 0.95 -0.15 -30.85
CA LEU A 577 -0.08 -0.41 -31.88
C LEU A 577 -0.32 0.75 -32.83
N ARG A 578 0.25 1.94 -32.53
CA ARG A 578 0.09 3.15 -33.37
C ARG A 578 0.43 2.92 -34.84
N PRO A 579 1.53 2.21 -35.23
CA PRO A 579 1.82 1.96 -36.65
C PRO A 579 0.79 1.07 -37.35
N GLU A 580 0.04 0.22 -36.62
CA GLU A 580 -0.93 -0.70 -37.21
C GLU A 580 -2.31 -0.03 -37.45
N TRP A 581 -2.69 0.96 -36.62
CA TRP A 581 -3.96 1.69 -36.77
C TRP A 581 -3.86 3.13 -36.26
N PRO A 582 -3.05 3.98 -36.91
CA PRO A 582 -2.77 5.34 -36.44
C PRO A 582 -4.05 6.20 -36.32
N GLU A 583 -5.01 6.07 -37.25
CA GLU A 583 -6.23 6.89 -37.28
C GLU A 583 -7.13 6.66 -36.05
N PHE A 584 -7.03 5.51 -35.41
CA PHE A 584 -7.77 5.16 -34.16
C PHE A 584 -6.93 5.38 -32.93
N ILE A 585 -5.68 4.94 -32.94
CA ILE A 585 -4.82 4.93 -31.75
C ILE A 585 -4.43 6.35 -31.32
N GLU A 586 -4.10 7.24 -32.27
CA GLU A 586 -3.75 8.63 -31.92
C GLU A 586 -4.92 9.39 -31.28
N PRO A 587 -6.13 9.40 -31.84
CA PRO A 587 -7.29 10.00 -31.19
C PRO A 587 -7.63 9.33 -29.84
N LEU A 588 -7.45 8.01 -29.68
CA LEU A 588 -7.71 7.31 -28.43
C LEU A 588 -6.74 7.71 -27.33
N LEU A 589 -5.44 7.83 -27.63
CA LEU A 589 -4.43 8.31 -26.67
C LEU A 589 -4.75 9.74 -26.24
N ARG A 590 -5.10 10.60 -27.22
CA ARG A 590 -5.48 11.98 -26.93
C ARG A 590 -6.76 12.08 -26.13
N TYR A 591 -7.78 11.30 -26.46
CA TYR A 591 -9.00 11.20 -25.65
C TYR A 591 -8.71 10.84 -24.19
N ARG A 592 -7.88 9.84 -23.96
CA ARG A 592 -7.54 9.40 -22.60
C ARG A 592 -6.78 10.46 -21.79
N GLU A 593 -5.89 11.20 -22.44
CA GLU A 593 -5.20 12.32 -21.81
C GLU A 593 -6.20 13.40 -21.39
N LEU A 594 -7.04 13.86 -22.33
CA LEU A 594 -8.03 14.90 -22.08
C LEU A 594 -9.09 14.47 -21.05
N GLU A 595 -9.57 13.23 -21.12
CA GLU A 595 -10.57 12.70 -20.18
C GLU A 595 -10.01 12.60 -18.76
N LYS A 596 -8.74 12.20 -18.60
CA LYS A 596 -8.06 12.23 -17.30
C LYS A 596 -7.95 13.65 -16.76
N LEU A 597 -7.59 14.62 -17.59
CA LEU A 597 -7.50 16.02 -17.20
C LEU A 597 -8.89 16.59 -16.84
N ARG A 598 -9.90 16.30 -17.63
CA ARG A 598 -11.28 16.73 -17.42
C ARG A 598 -11.85 16.21 -16.12
N SER A 599 -11.78 14.90 -15.90
CA SER A 599 -12.37 14.25 -14.72
C SER A 599 -11.60 14.57 -13.43
N THR A 600 -10.27 14.54 -13.46
CA THR A 600 -9.44 14.72 -12.25
C THR A 600 -9.28 16.19 -11.89
N TYR A 601 -8.97 17.05 -12.87
CA TYR A 601 -8.65 18.47 -12.60
C TYR A 601 -9.77 19.41 -13.01
N GLY A 602 -10.55 19.10 -14.06
CA GLY A 602 -11.71 19.90 -14.44
C GLY A 602 -12.81 19.79 -13.40
N GLU A 603 -13.49 18.67 -13.36
CA GLU A 603 -14.59 18.42 -12.42
C GLU A 603 -14.12 18.34 -10.97
N GLY A 604 -12.99 17.64 -10.73
CA GLY A 604 -12.49 17.41 -9.38
C GLY A 604 -12.09 18.69 -8.65
N LEU A 605 -11.40 19.64 -9.31
CA LEU A 605 -11.03 20.91 -8.68
C LEU A 605 -12.25 21.82 -8.46
N ILE A 606 -13.18 21.90 -9.43
CA ILE A 606 -14.40 22.70 -9.30
C ILE A 606 -15.23 22.26 -8.09
N ALA A 607 -15.29 20.94 -7.83
CA ALA A 607 -16.08 20.39 -6.73
C ALA A 607 -15.53 20.72 -5.34
N VAL A 608 -14.22 20.99 -5.22
CA VAL A 608 -13.54 21.25 -3.94
C VAL A 608 -13.21 22.71 -3.69
N VAL A 609 -13.65 23.62 -4.57
CA VAL A 609 -13.57 25.07 -4.32
C VAL A 609 -14.52 25.42 -3.19
N ASP A 610 -14.00 25.96 -2.07
CA ASP A 610 -14.83 26.43 -0.98
C ASP A 610 -15.65 27.65 -1.43
N PRO A 611 -16.99 27.57 -1.34
CA PRO A 611 -17.85 28.70 -1.74
C PRO A 611 -17.74 29.92 -0.80
N ALA A 612 -17.20 29.75 0.41
CA ALA A 612 -17.09 30.83 1.39
C ALA A 612 -15.98 31.82 1.04
N ASP A 613 -14.86 31.36 0.46
CA ASP A 613 -13.70 32.20 0.18
C ASP A 613 -13.13 32.04 -1.24
N GLY A 614 -13.65 31.09 -2.03
CA GLY A 614 -13.20 30.83 -3.41
C GLY A 614 -11.81 30.18 -3.50
N ARG A 615 -11.39 29.47 -2.44
CA ARG A 615 -10.06 28.85 -2.34
C ARG A 615 -10.16 27.32 -2.35
N ILE A 616 -9.07 26.66 -2.64
CA ILE A 616 -8.90 25.22 -2.50
C ILE A 616 -7.99 24.95 -1.30
N HIS A 617 -8.52 24.21 -0.31
CA HIS A 617 -7.83 23.84 0.91
C HIS A 617 -7.34 22.39 0.85
N ALA A 618 -6.27 22.15 0.13
CA ALA A 618 -5.67 20.80 0.03
C ALA A 618 -5.09 20.38 1.39
N THR A 619 -4.96 19.08 1.60
CA THR A 619 -4.26 18.49 2.76
C THR A 619 -2.82 18.16 2.37
N PHE A 620 -1.85 18.51 3.21
CA PHE A 620 -0.42 18.21 3.02
C PHE A 620 0.07 17.25 4.09
N ASN A 621 0.58 16.08 3.69
CA ASN A 621 1.00 15.02 4.62
C ASN A 621 2.52 14.89 4.68
N GLN A 622 3.04 14.74 5.92
CA GLN A 622 4.46 14.50 6.19
C GLN A 622 4.81 13.00 6.25
N THR A 623 3.83 12.12 6.51
CA THR A 623 4.04 10.72 6.88
C THR A 623 3.84 9.70 5.76
N VAL A 624 3.43 10.14 4.57
CA VAL A 624 3.10 9.22 3.44
C VAL A 624 4.34 8.78 2.68
N ALA A 625 5.25 9.69 2.37
CA ALA A 625 6.43 9.38 1.56
C ALA A 625 7.59 8.92 2.42
N ARG A 626 8.07 7.68 2.23
CA ARG A 626 9.23 7.13 2.96
C ARG A 626 10.54 7.90 2.75
N THR A 627 10.61 8.79 1.74
CA THR A 627 11.79 9.62 1.44
C THR A 627 11.80 10.98 2.16
N GLY A 628 10.77 11.30 2.96
CA GLY A 628 10.63 12.60 3.60
C GLY A 628 9.91 13.66 2.75
N ARG A 629 9.59 13.39 1.48
CA ARG A 629 8.82 14.32 0.66
C ARG A 629 7.41 14.52 1.22
N LEU A 630 6.86 15.72 1.04
CA LEU A 630 5.46 16.00 1.31
C LEU A 630 4.58 15.38 0.22
N SER A 631 3.37 14.97 0.58
CA SER A 631 2.32 14.61 -0.37
C SER A 631 1.13 15.55 -0.21
N SER A 632 0.31 15.65 -1.26
CA SER A 632 -0.92 16.45 -1.27
C SER A 632 -2.11 15.58 -1.61
N GLU A 633 -3.22 15.78 -0.89
CA GLU A 633 -4.48 15.08 -1.15
C GLU A 633 -5.68 15.99 -0.87
N HIS A 634 -6.86 15.60 -1.32
CA HIS A 634 -8.11 16.33 -1.13
C HIS A 634 -8.08 17.82 -1.52
N PRO A 635 -7.63 18.22 -2.75
CA PRO A 635 -7.16 17.40 -3.88
C PRO A 635 -5.63 17.25 -3.94
N ASN A 636 -5.13 16.31 -4.76
CA ASN A 636 -3.70 16.20 -5.02
C ASN A 636 -3.24 17.28 -6.03
N LEU A 637 -2.76 18.41 -5.52
CA LEU A 637 -2.25 19.52 -6.31
C LEU A 637 -0.84 19.28 -6.88
N HIS A 638 -0.08 18.31 -6.33
CA HIS A 638 1.27 17.99 -6.79
C HIS A 638 1.30 17.35 -8.20
N ASN A 639 0.17 16.78 -8.62
CA ASN A 639 0.08 16.04 -9.88
C ASN A 639 -0.54 16.88 -11.04
N ILE A 640 -0.76 18.18 -10.85
CA ILE A 640 -1.21 19.07 -11.94
C ILE A 640 -0.12 19.10 -13.03
N PRO A 641 -0.40 18.64 -14.27
CA PRO A 641 0.62 18.48 -15.29
C PRO A 641 1.30 19.80 -15.67
N ILE A 642 2.61 19.74 -15.89
CA ILE A 642 3.42 20.91 -16.30
C ILE A 642 3.84 20.81 -17.77
N ARG A 643 3.93 19.58 -18.31
CA ARG A 643 4.57 19.31 -19.60
C ARG A 643 3.64 19.48 -20.79
N SER A 644 2.34 19.25 -20.62
CA SER A 644 1.34 19.47 -21.67
C SER A 644 0.78 20.90 -21.62
N ASP A 645 0.40 21.43 -22.76
CA ASP A 645 -0.20 22.76 -22.85
C ASP A 645 -1.54 22.81 -22.10
N GLU A 646 -2.30 21.72 -22.12
CA GLU A 646 -3.55 21.58 -21.38
C GLU A 646 -3.32 21.59 -19.87
N GLY A 647 -2.24 20.93 -19.38
CA GLY A 647 -1.88 20.96 -17.98
C GLY A 647 -1.50 22.36 -17.51
N ARG A 648 -0.76 23.12 -18.35
CA ARG A 648 -0.40 24.52 -18.04
C ARG A 648 -1.61 25.43 -17.94
N ILE A 649 -2.65 25.20 -18.77
CA ILE A 649 -3.89 25.99 -18.72
C ILE A 649 -4.57 25.89 -17.35
N PHE A 650 -4.54 24.74 -16.66
CA PHE A 650 -5.09 24.66 -15.31
C PHE A 650 -4.39 25.61 -14.34
N ARG A 651 -3.10 25.85 -14.49
CA ARG A 651 -2.35 26.79 -13.64
C ARG A 651 -2.79 28.26 -13.82
N THR A 652 -3.43 28.61 -14.93
CA THR A 652 -4.01 29.95 -15.13
C THR A 652 -5.21 30.20 -14.23
N ALA A 653 -5.84 29.16 -13.73
CA ALA A 653 -6.98 29.26 -12.82
C ALA A 653 -6.58 29.47 -11.35
N PHE A 654 -5.34 29.22 -10.99
CA PHE A 654 -4.81 29.52 -9.65
C PHE A 654 -4.32 30.96 -9.64
N VAL A 655 -4.95 31.80 -8.84
CA VAL A 655 -4.81 33.26 -8.89
C VAL A 655 -4.40 33.84 -7.55
N ALA A 656 -3.80 35.03 -7.56
CA ALA A 656 -3.68 35.82 -6.34
C ALA A 656 -5.00 36.52 -6.02
N THR A 657 -5.24 36.84 -4.75
CA THR A 657 -6.37 37.68 -4.34
C THR A 657 -6.17 39.15 -4.80
N ASN A 658 -7.27 39.92 -4.84
CA ASN A 658 -7.21 41.30 -5.27
C ASN A 658 -6.21 42.12 -4.46
N GLY A 659 -5.28 42.80 -5.13
CA GLY A 659 -4.22 43.61 -4.51
C GLY A 659 -3.00 42.82 -4.05
N ALA A 660 -2.93 41.51 -4.40
CA ALA A 660 -1.79 40.64 -4.18
C ALA A 660 -1.26 40.06 -5.50
N GLU A 661 -0.07 39.52 -5.45
CA GLU A 661 0.55 38.71 -6.50
C GLU A 661 1.09 37.40 -5.91
N LEU A 662 1.30 36.40 -6.76
CA LEU A 662 1.96 35.15 -6.42
C LEU A 662 3.44 35.24 -6.75
N LEU A 663 4.30 35.03 -5.75
CA LEU A 663 5.70 34.68 -5.95
C LEU A 663 5.79 33.16 -6.06
N VAL A 664 6.32 32.68 -7.19
CA VAL A 664 6.68 31.27 -7.38
C VAL A 664 8.19 31.17 -7.33
N ALA A 665 8.71 30.43 -6.35
CA ALA A 665 10.15 30.20 -6.21
C ALA A 665 10.44 28.69 -6.25
N ASP A 666 11.35 28.26 -7.14
CA ASP A 666 11.64 26.85 -7.45
C ASP A 666 13.16 26.62 -7.41
N TYR A 667 13.59 25.56 -6.76
CA TYR A 667 15.00 25.17 -6.75
C TYR A 667 15.46 24.69 -8.12
N ASN A 668 16.51 25.28 -8.63
CA ASN A 668 17.12 24.88 -9.89
C ASN A 668 17.95 23.60 -9.69
N GLN A 669 17.45 22.45 -10.18
CA GLN A 669 18.14 21.15 -10.25
C GLN A 669 18.66 20.68 -8.87
N ILE A 670 17.86 20.78 -7.81
CA ILE A 670 18.28 20.49 -6.43
C ILE A 670 18.85 19.07 -6.28
N GLU A 671 18.24 18.06 -6.90
CA GLU A 671 18.72 16.66 -6.81
C GLU A 671 20.13 16.50 -7.40
N LEU A 672 20.45 17.16 -8.52
CA LEU A 672 21.79 17.13 -9.10
C LEU A 672 22.81 17.87 -8.24
N ARG A 673 22.41 18.94 -7.56
CA ARG A 673 23.24 19.66 -6.60
C ARG A 673 23.50 18.81 -5.36
N CYS A 674 22.50 18.07 -4.89
CA CYS A 674 22.66 17.07 -3.83
C CYS A 674 23.65 15.96 -4.24
N ILE A 675 23.55 15.44 -5.48
CA ILE A 675 24.49 14.44 -6.01
C ILE A 675 25.92 15.02 -6.06
N ALA A 676 26.10 16.24 -6.59
CA ALA A 676 27.41 16.88 -6.65
C ALA A 676 28.06 17.01 -5.27
N HIS A 677 27.28 17.40 -4.25
CA HIS A 677 27.72 17.50 -2.88
C HIS A 677 28.05 16.13 -2.25
N LEU A 678 27.14 15.16 -2.35
CA LEU A 678 27.28 13.85 -1.71
C LEU A 678 28.37 12.99 -2.35
N ALA A 679 28.53 13.08 -3.66
CA ALA A 679 29.58 12.39 -4.39
C ALA A 679 30.94 13.08 -4.30
N ASP A 680 30.96 14.35 -3.91
CA ASP A 680 32.19 15.22 -3.96
C ASP A 680 32.83 15.23 -5.34
N ASP A 681 31.96 15.32 -6.40
CA ASP A 681 32.43 15.22 -7.78
C ASP A 681 32.97 16.56 -8.30
N PRO A 682 34.26 16.65 -8.59
CA PRO A 682 34.88 17.92 -8.99
C PRO A 682 34.26 18.52 -10.24
N GLY A 683 33.84 17.67 -11.18
CA GLY A 683 33.32 18.13 -12.45
C GLY A 683 31.93 18.74 -12.36
N LEU A 684 31.04 18.15 -11.52
CA LEU A 684 29.75 18.74 -11.24
C LEU A 684 29.87 19.99 -10.37
N ILE A 685 30.76 19.96 -9.37
CA ILE A 685 31.01 21.12 -8.48
C ILE A 685 31.54 22.31 -9.31
N GLU A 686 32.52 22.09 -10.19
CA GLU A 686 33.03 23.12 -11.10
C GLU A 686 31.91 23.70 -12.00
N ALA A 687 31.11 22.83 -12.63
CA ALA A 687 30.00 23.26 -13.50
C ALA A 687 28.99 24.15 -12.76
N PHE A 688 28.55 23.73 -11.57
CA PHE A 688 27.62 24.52 -10.77
C PHE A 688 28.21 25.81 -10.22
N THR A 689 29.47 25.80 -9.80
CA THR A 689 30.16 26.99 -9.27
C THR A 689 30.42 28.03 -10.37
N ALA A 690 30.75 27.57 -11.58
CA ALA A 690 30.94 28.46 -12.72
C ALA A 690 29.63 28.99 -13.33
N GLY A 691 28.44 28.53 -12.84
CA GLY A 691 27.14 28.96 -13.39
C GLY A 691 26.90 28.46 -14.83
N VAL A 692 27.55 27.40 -15.26
CA VAL A 692 27.39 26.83 -16.60
C VAL A 692 26.19 25.88 -16.60
N ASP A 693 25.47 25.79 -17.73
CA ASP A 693 24.39 24.76 -17.86
C ASP A 693 24.95 23.37 -17.67
N VAL A 694 24.64 22.77 -16.52
CA VAL A 694 25.15 21.45 -16.11
C VAL A 694 24.84 20.36 -17.12
N HIS A 695 23.74 20.43 -17.86
CA HIS A 695 23.39 19.44 -18.90
C HIS A 695 24.29 19.58 -20.12
N THR A 696 24.65 20.79 -20.51
CA THR A 696 25.61 21.04 -21.58
C THR A 696 27.03 20.63 -21.13
N ALA A 697 27.44 20.97 -19.92
CA ALA A 697 28.73 20.56 -19.36
C ALA A 697 28.85 19.02 -19.26
N THR A 698 27.78 18.36 -18.79
CA THR A 698 27.69 16.89 -18.75
C THR A 698 27.78 16.27 -20.15
N ALA A 699 27.02 16.81 -21.13
CA ALA A 699 27.05 16.33 -22.50
C ALA A 699 28.46 16.48 -23.12
N ALA A 700 29.09 17.63 -22.94
CA ALA A 700 30.45 17.89 -23.44
C ALA A 700 31.43 16.85 -22.92
N ARG A 701 31.39 16.51 -21.63
CA ARG A 701 32.26 15.49 -21.01
C ARG A 701 31.93 14.06 -21.49
N VAL A 702 30.65 13.69 -21.48
CA VAL A 702 30.20 12.33 -21.85
C VAL A 702 30.44 12.01 -23.33
N PHE A 703 30.25 12.97 -24.21
CA PHE A 703 30.43 12.79 -25.66
C PHE A 703 31.81 13.27 -26.17
N GLY A 704 32.68 13.79 -25.28
CA GLY A 704 34.01 14.22 -25.63
C GLY A 704 34.06 15.41 -26.63
N VAL A 705 33.06 16.30 -26.56
CA VAL A 705 32.95 17.47 -27.46
C VAL A 705 33.13 18.77 -26.66
N LYS A 706 33.47 19.87 -27.35
CA LYS A 706 33.51 21.19 -26.70
C LYS A 706 32.08 21.64 -26.34
N PRO A 707 31.89 22.40 -25.24
CA PRO A 707 30.55 22.89 -24.81
C PRO A 707 29.79 23.57 -25.94
N ASP A 708 30.45 24.40 -26.79
CA ASP A 708 29.81 25.10 -27.91
C ASP A 708 29.40 24.17 -29.07
N ALA A 709 29.94 22.95 -29.11
CA ALA A 709 29.65 21.95 -30.13
C ALA A 709 28.59 20.91 -29.66
N VAL A 710 28.08 21.03 -28.46
CA VAL A 710 27.04 20.13 -27.93
C VAL A 710 25.74 20.34 -28.68
N THR A 711 25.23 19.29 -29.29
CA THR A 711 23.92 19.32 -29.97
C THR A 711 22.77 19.28 -28.96
N SER A 712 21.57 19.75 -29.34
CA SER A 712 20.36 19.68 -28.55
C SER A 712 20.00 18.24 -28.17
N GLU A 713 20.27 17.27 -29.05
CA GLU A 713 20.08 15.86 -28.82
C GLU A 713 21.04 15.31 -27.73
N GLN A 714 22.34 15.61 -27.87
CA GLN A 714 23.35 15.22 -26.87
C GLN A 714 23.03 15.81 -25.49
N ARG A 715 22.64 17.09 -25.44
CA ARG A 715 22.20 17.74 -24.20
C ARG A 715 20.97 17.05 -23.60
N SER A 716 19.98 16.70 -24.41
CA SER A 716 18.77 15.99 -23.98
C SER A 716 19.09 14.59 -23.46
N ARG A 717 19.95 13.83 -24.15
CA ARG A 717 20.44 12.51 -23.71
C ARG A 717 21.19 12.61 -22.38
N ALA A 718 22.11 13.56 -22.23
CA ALA A 718 22.84 13.78 -20.97
C ALA A 718 21.91 14.16 -19.81
N LYS A 719 20.89 15.01 -20.06
CA LYS A 719 19.84 15.34 -19.08
C LYS A 719 19.11 14.08 -18.63
N MET A 720 18.68 13.23 -19.56
CA MET A 720 17.96 12.00 -19.20
C MET A 720 18.84 11.00 -18.43
N VAL A 721 20.13 10.91 -18.76
CA VAL A 721 21.08 10.07 -18.01
C VAL A 721 21.28 10.61 -16.60
N ALA A 722 21.56 11.89 -16.44
CA ALA A 722 21.80 12.50 -15.13
C ALA A 722 20.61 12.34 -14.18
N TYR A 723 19.38 12.56 -14.66
CA TYR A 723 18.17 12.29 -13.87
C TYR A 723 17.90 10.80 -13.70
N GLY A 724 18.14 9.97 -14.74
CA GLY A 724 17.96 8.53 -14.64
C GLY A 724 18.83 7.91 -13.55
N LEU A 725 20.08 8.36 -13.44
CA LEU A 725 21.02 7.91 -12.41
C LEU A 725 20.58 8.33 -11.00
N ALA A 726 20.03 9.53 -10.83
CA ALA A 726 19.46 9.97 -9.57
C ALA A 726 18.35 9.00 -9.09
N TYR A 727 17.69 8.29 -10.01
CA TYR A 727 16.67 7.27 -9.74
C TYR A 727 17.19 5.83 -9.81
N GLY A 728 18.52 5.60 -9.84
CA GLY A 728 19.12 4.26 -9.92
C GLY A 728 18.81 3.51 -11.21
N MET A 729 18.62 4.24 -12.34
CA MET A 729 18.26 3.65 -13.62
C MET A 729 19.45 2.92 -14.25
N GLU A 730 19.22 1.68 -14.68
CA GLU A 730 20.16 0.84 -15.41
C GLU A 730 19.99 0.98 -16.93
N ALA A 731 20.90 0.36 -17.69
CA ALA A 731 20.92 0.42 -19.17
C ALA A 731 19.57 0.07 -19.81
N TYR A 732 18.86 -0.94 -19.31
CA TYR A 732 17.53 -1.29 -19.81
C TYR A 732 16.50 -0.16 -19.62
N GLY A 733 16.43 0.45 -18.44
CA GLY A 733 15.54 1.57 -18.18
C GLY A 733 15.86 2.79 -19.05
N LEU A 734 17.15 3.06 -19.25
CA LEU A 734 17.61 4.15 -20.11
C LEU A 734 17.27 3.88 -21.60
N SER A 735 17.47 2.65 -22.06
CA SER A 735 17.14 2.24 -23.43
C SER A 735 15.66 2.46 -23.78
N GLN A 736 14.78 2.11 -22.85
CA GLN A 736 13.32 2.32 -23.02
C GLN A 736 12.95 3.81 -23.08
N ARG A 737 13.60 4.66 -22.27
CA ARG A 737 13.32 6.10 -22.24
C ARG A 737 13.88 6.86 -23.45
N LEU A 738 15.03 6.42 -23.97
CA LEU A 738 15.69 7.02 -25.12
C LEU A 738 15.23 6.40 -26.44
N ALA A 739 14.47 5.30 -26.41
CA ALA A 739 14.10 4.48 -27.56
C ALA A 739 15.32 4.05 -28.39
N ILE A 740 16.40 3.61 -27.71
CA ILE A 740 17.68 3.14 -28.28
C ILE A 740 17.96 1.69 -27.86
N PRO A 741 18.88 0.96 -28.56
CA PRO A 741 19.33 -0.36 -28.13
C PRO A 741 19.94 -0.34 -26.73
N VAL A 742 19.82 -1.46 -25.99
CA VAL A 742 20.35 -1.59 -24.61
C VAL A 742 21.86 -1.41 -24.57
N ASP A 743 22.57 -1.93 -25.58
CA ASP A 743 24.03 -1.79 -25.68
C ASP A 743 24.47 -0.34 -25.85
N GLU A 744 23.74 0.44 -26.66
CA GLU A 744 23.98 1.88 -26.81
C GLU A 744 23.73 2.63 -25.50
N ALA A 745 22.63 2.29 -24.79
CA ALA A 745 22.33 2.86 -23.47
C ALA A 745 23.42 2.51 -22.44
N ALA A 746 23.94 1.28 -22.45
CA ALA A 746 25.05 0.86 -21.58
C ALA A 746 26.32 1.67 -21.90
N GLY A 747 26.67 1.87 -23.18
CA GLY A 747 27.82 2.68 -23.59
C GLY A 747 27.73 4.15 -23.14
N ILE A 748 26.52 4.73 -23.16
CA ILE A 748 26.27 6.09 -22.64
C ILE A 748 26.46 6.14 -21.12
N LEU A 749 25.99 5.14 -20.37
CA LEU A 749 26.19 5.05 -18.93
C LEU A 749 27.69 4.88 -18.57
N ASP A 750 28.42 4.03 -19.29
CA ASP A 750 29.85 3.84 -19.09
C ASP A 750 30.63 5.13 -19.36
N SER A 751 30.28 5.86 -20.43
CA SER A 751 30.83 7.17 -20.74
C SER A 751 30.54 8.21 -19.65
N PHE A 752 29.33 8.20 -19.11
CA PHE A 752 28.94 9.06 -17.98
C PHE A 752 29.77 8.76 -16.72
N PHE A 753 29.87 7.49 -16.31
CA PHE A 753 30.67 7.09 -15.15
C PHE A 753 32.18 7.27 -15.38
N GLY A 754 32.65 7.19 -16.62
CA GLY A 754 34.02 7.56 -17.00
C GLY A 754 34.30 9.06 -16.83
N ALA A 755 33.30 9.88 -17.16
CA ALA A 755 33.39 11.35 -17.00
C ALA A 755 33.21 11.82 -15.55
N PHE A 756 32.44 11.07 -14.74
CA PHE A 756 32.11 11.36 -13.33
C PHE A 756 32.37 10.16 -12.40
N PRO A 757 33.59 9.74 -12.20
CA PRO A 757 33.94 8.52 -11.44
C PRO A 757 33.58 8.65 -9.94
N ALA A 758 33.55 9.86 -9.39
CA ALA A 758 33.15 10.08 -8.00
C ALA A 758 31.68 9.74 -7.74
N ILE A 759 30.81 9.96 -8.73
CA ILE A 759 29.37 9.58 -8.62
C ILE A 759 29.24 8.06 -8.52
N LYS A 760 29.97 7.30 -9.38
CA LYS A 760 29.96 5.83 -9.32
C LYS A 760 30.42 5.33 -7.96
N SER A 761 31.55 5.83 -7.49
CA SER A 761 32.09 5.47 -6.17
C SER A 761 31.16 5.83 -5.02
N TYR A 762 30.44 6.95 -5.10
CA TYR A 762 29.43 7.33 -4.13
C TYR A 762 28.25 6.34 -4.11
N MET A 763 27.73 5.96 -5.28
CA MET A 763 26.62 5.01 -5.39
C MET A 763 27.01 3.64 -4.83
N GLU A 764 28.19 3.13 -5.17
CA GLU A 764 28.71 1.86 -4.68
C GLU A 764 28.89 1.86 -3.15
N ARG A 765 29.46 2.94 -2.59
CA ARG A 765 29.58 3.12 -1.13
C ARG A 765 28.22 3.18 -0.45
N THR A 766 27.28 3.97 -0.97
CA THR A 766 25.93 4.11 -0.41
C THR A 766 25.21 2.76 -0.33
N VAL A 767 25.32 1.93 -1.36
CA VAL A 767 24.75 0.58 -1.36
C VAL A 767 25.46 -0.33 -0.35
N ALA A 768 26.79 -0.27 -0.29
CA ALA A 768 27.58 -1.07 0.67
C ALA A 768 27.26 -0.70 2.12
N ASP A 769 27.18 0.60 2.42
CA ASP A 769 26.83 1.11 3.75
C ASP A 769 25.39 0.75 4.12
N ALA A 770 24.45 0.90 3.19
CA ALA A 770 23.05 0.52 3.40
C ALA A 770 22.87 -0.99 3.64
N LYS A 771 23.65 -1.86 2.97
CA LYS A 771 23.67 -3.31 3.24
C LYS A 771 24.13 -3.62 4.66
N LYS A 772 25.12 -2.86 5.17
CA LYS A 772 25.67 -3.02 6.51
C LYS A 772 24.73 -2.46 7.59
N MET A 773 24.23 -1.24 7.40
CA MET A 773 23.44 -0.50 8.38
C MET A 773 21.95 -0.85 8.31
N LYS A 774 21.46 -1.43 7.19
CA LYS A 774 20.07 -1.74 6.86
C LYS A 774 19.19 -0.51 6.62
N TYR A 775 19.78 0.68 6.54
CA TYR A 775 19.12 1.95 6.21
C TYR A 775 20.07 2.87 5.46
N THR A 776 19.51 3.90 4.85
CA THR A 776 20.24 5.09 4.37
C THR A 776 19.91 6.28 5.25
N GLU A 777 20.83 7.27 5.34
CA GLU A 777 20.71 8.45 6.17
C GLU A 777 21.02 9.71 5.35
N THR A 778 20.28 10.81 5.57
CA THR A 778 20.58 12.12 5.00
C THR A 778 21.57 12.89 5.89
N LEU A 779 22.07 14.04 5.40
CA LEU A 779 22.92 14.95 6.19
C LEU A 779 22.24 15.48 7.48
N PHE A 780 20.91 15.50 7.49
CA PHE A 780 20.12 15.96 8.63
C PHE A 780 19.63 14.85 9.55
N GLY A 781 20.13 13.59 9.34
CA GLY A 781 19.79 12.45 10.19
C GLY A 781 18.49 11.74 9.84
N ARG A 782 17.86 12.03 8.68
CA ARG A 782 16.69 11.27 8.23
C ARG A 782 17.11 9.89 7.78
N ARG A 783 16.58 8.85 8.45
CA ARG A 783 16.84 7.46 8.12
C ARG A 783 15.70 6.85 7.32
N ARG A 784 16.07 6.04 6.34
CA ARG A 784 15.15 5.19 5.58
C ARG A 784 15.60 3.75 5.68
N PRO A 785 14.93 2.89 6.46
CA PRO A 785 15.12 1.46 6.46
C PRO A 785 14.86 0.85 5.09
N ILE A 786 15.69 -0.12 4.66
CA ILE A 786 15.57 -0.81 3.36
C ILE A 786 15.70 -2.31 3.60
N PRO A 787 14.63 -2.96 4.09
CA PRO A 787 14.65 -4.40 4.38
C PRO A 787 14.91 -5.25 3.14
N GLU A 788 14.59 -4.74 1.94
CA GLU A 788 14.81 -5.39 0.65
C GLU A 788 16.27 -5.78 0.40
N LEU A 789 17.22 -5.05 0.98
CA LEU A 789 18.66 -5.35 0.88
C LEU A 789 19.06 -6.69 1.53
N SER A 790 18.23 -7.21 2.43
CA SER A 790 18.44 -8.48 3.12
C SER A 790 17.70 -9.65 2.46
N SER A 791 16.97 -9.43 1.38
CA SER A 791 16.20 -10.47 0.67
C SER A 791 17.12 -11.46 -0.05
N ASP A 792 16.81 -12.75 0.03
CA ASP A 792 17.46 -13.79 -0.75
C ASP A 792 17.11 -13.71 -2.23
N ASN A 793 15.95 -13.11 -2.57
CA ASN A 793 15.56 -12.87 -3.96
C ASN A 793 16.43 -11.77 -4.59
N PHE A 794 17.14 -12.12 -5.66
CA PHE A 794 18.03 -11.20 -6.38
C PHE A 794 17.30 -9.95 -6.89
N ARG A 795 16.07 -10.08 -7.43
CA ARG A 795 15.31 -8.95 -7.99
C ARG A 795 14.89 -7.97 -6.90
N ILE A 796 14.44 -8.49 -5.74
CA ILE A 796 14.07 -7.66 -4.58
C ILE A 796 15.30 -6.94 -4.04
N ARG A 797 16.42 -7.67 -3.88
CA ARG A 797 17.67 -7.08 -3.41
C ARG A 797 18.17 -5.99 -4.36
N GLN A 798 18.13 -6.21 -5.68
CA GLN A 798 18.49 -5.21 -6.68
C GLN A 798 17.56 -3.97 -6.62
N ALA A 799 16.25 -4.15 -6.39
CA ALA A 799 15.34 -3.05 -6.14
C ALA A 799 15.72 -2.28 -4.86
N GLY A 800 16.10 -2.97 -3.78
CA GLY A 800 16.64 -2.35 -2.56
C GLY A 800 17.91 -1.54 -2.79
N GLU A 801 18.82 -2.00 -3.65
CA GLU A 801 20.04 -1.25 -4.03
C GLU A 801 19.69 0.07 -4.75
N ARG A 802 18.72 0.03 -5.69
CA ARG A 802 18.22 1.26 -6.33
C ARG A 802 17.53 2.20 -5.34
N MET A 803 16.76 1.66 -4.40
CA MET A 803 16.14 2.46 -3.34
C MET A 803 17.19 3.13 -2.45
N ALA A 804 18.28 2.45 -2.12
CA ALA A 804 19.38 2.99 -1.32
C ALA A 804 20.06 4.19 -2.01
N MET A 805 20.40 4.05 -3.28
CA MET A 805 20.99 5.13 -4.06
C MET A 805 20.10 6.37 -4.13
N ASN A 806 18.82 6.17 -4.37
CA ASN A 806 17.86 7.27 -4.55
C ASN A 806 17.45 7.94 -3.22
N ALA A 807 17.31 7.17 -2.14
CA ALA A 807 16.77 7.65 -0.87
C ALA A 807 17.59 8.78 -0.24
N ALA A 808 18.92 8.69 -0.26
CA ALA A 808 19.81 9.71 0.30
C ALA A 808 19.70 11.05 -0.46
N ILE A 809 19.60 10.97 -1.79
CA ILE A 809 19.50 12.15 -2.68
C ILE A 809 18.15 12.84 -2.50
N GLN A 810 17.05 12.09 -2.64
CA GLN A 810 15.70 12.64 -2.51
C GLN A 810 15.40 13.11 -1.09
N GLY A 811 15.89 12.36 -0.08
CA GLY A 811 15.72 12.75 1.31
C GLY A 811 16.44 14.06 1.63
N LEU A 812 17.66 14.24 1.16
CA LEU A 812 18.41 15.49 1.35
C LEU A 812 17.70 16.68 0.66
N ALA A 813 17.24 16.50 -0.56
CA ALA A 813 16.49 17.53 -1.28
C ALA A 813 15.19 17.91 -0.52
N ALA A 814 14.47 16.92 0.02
CA ALA A 814 13.27 17.13 0.81
C ALA A 814 13.57 17.87 2.13
N ASP A 815 14.66 17.51 2.82
CA ASP A 815 15.06 18.18 4.07
C ASP A 815 15.41 19.65 3.82
N ILE A 816 16.19 19.95 2.79
CA ILE A 816 16.53 21.32 2.40
C ILE A 816 15.26 22.14 2.14
N PHE A 817 14.33 21.56 1.38
CA PHE A 817 13.09 22.26 1.06
C PHE A 817 12.20 22.48 2.29
N LYS A 818 12.09 21.52 3.20
CA LYS A 818 11.35 21.68 4.46
C LYS A 818 11.95 22.74 5.37
N ILE A 819 13.29 22.78 5.46
CA ILE A 819 14.02 23.85 6.18
C ILE A 819 13.65 25.23 5.59
N ALA A 820 13.62 25.35 4.27
CA ALA A 820 13.25 26.58 3.61
C ALA A 820 11.80 26.98 3.95
N LEU A 821 10.84 26.06 3.88
CA LEU A 821 9.43 26.33 4.23
C LEU A 821 9.27 26.84 5.67
N VAL A 822 9.92 26.16 6.64
CA VAL A 822 9.86 26.55 8.05
C VAL A 822 10.44 27.95 8.25
N ARG A 823 11.64 28.22 7.71
CA ARG A 823 12.30 29.53 7.87
C ARG A 823 11.58 30.66 7.14
N ILE A 824 10.97 30.42 5.97
CA ILE A 824 10.16 31.41 5.25
C ILE A 824 8.93 31.78 6.08
N ASP A 825 8.16 30.81 6.57
CA ASP A 825 6.97 31.07 7.40
C ASP A 825 7.32 31.86 8.67
N GLU A 826 8.42 31.48 9.35
CA GLU A 826 8.94 32.15 10.52
C GLU A 826 9.35 33.60 10.20
N ALA A 827 10.08 33.84 9.12
CA ALA A 827 10.55 35.18 8.72
C ALA A 827 9.36 36.08 8.34
N LEU A 828 8.40 35.58 7.58
CA LEU A 828 7.20 36.35 7.21
C LEU A 828 6.38 36.72 8.45
N THR A 829 6.27 35.78 9.40
CA THR A 829 5.52 36.01 10.66
C THR A 829 6.24 37.01 11.58
N THR A 830 7.53 36.84 11.80
CA THR A 830 8.35 37.67 12.70
C THR A 830 8.42 39.12 12.21
N GLN A 831 8.45 39.33 10.90
CA GLN A 831 8.45 40.68 10.30
C GLN A 831 7.05 41.28 10.17
N ASN A 832 6.00 40.63 10.69
CA ASN A 832 4.60 41.04 10.63
C ASN A 832 4.10 41.33 9.18
N LEU A 833 4.65 40.63 8.19
CA LEU A 833 4.19 40.73 6.81
C LEU A 833 2.83 40.02 6.63
N ARG A 834 2.04 40.50 5.68
CA ARG A 834 0.77 39.86 5.29
C ARG A 834 0.97 38.74 4.30
N ALA A 835 2.13 38.68 3.64
CA ALA A 835 2.50 37.58 2.75
C ALA A 835 2.47 36.21 3.47
N ARG A 836 2.00 35.16 2.79
CA ARG A 836 1.85 33.82 3.36
C ARG A 836 2.16 32.74 2.30
N ILE A 837 2.71 31.61 2.73
CA ILE A 837 2.83 30.42 1.91
C ILE A 837 1.43 29.84 1.69
N VAL A 838 1.01 29.68 0.43
CA VAL A 838 -0.33 29.17 0.09
C VAL A 838 -0.29 27.79 -0.57
N LEU A 839 0.84 27.43 -1.18
CA LEU A 839 0.99 26.14 -1.85
C LEU A 839 2.47 25.72 -1.91
N GLN A 840 2.68 24.44 -1.88
CA GLN A 840 3.96 23.77 -2.12
C GLN A 840 3.76 22.66 -3.16
N VAL A 841 4.63 22.58 -4.16
CA VAL A 841 4.58 21.53 -5.20
C VAL A 841 5.99 21.06 -5.52
N HIS A 842 6.36 19.83 -5.13
CA HIS A 842 7.71 19.30 -5.25
C HIS A 842 8.76 20.19 -4.56
N ASP A 843 9.58 20.90 -5.33
CA ASP A 843 10.67 21.83 -4.93
C ASP A 843 10.28 23.31 -5.15
N GLU A 844 9.00 23.57 -5.39
CA GLU A 844 8.41 24.87 -5.68
C GLU A 844 7.53 25.34 -4.51
N VAL A 845 7.72 26.58 -4.07
CA VAL A 845 6.88 27.24 -3.08
C VAL A 845 6.13 28.41 -3.71
N LEU A 846 4.84 28.53 -3.40
CA LEU A 846 4.00 29.65 -3.81
C LEU A 846 3.70 30.51 -2.59
N VAL A 847 4.07 31.80 -2.66
CA VAL A 847 3.81 32.79 -1.63
C VAL A 847 2.87 33.85 -2.22
N GLU A 848 1.70 34.01 -1.60
CA GLU A 848 0.79 35.10 -1.92
C GLU A 848 1.17 36.34 -1.10
N ALA A 849 1.45 37.46 -1.77
CA ALA A 849 1.92 38.65 -1.11
C ALA A 849 1.22 39.91 -1.66
N PRO A 850 0.86 40.86 -0.79
CA PRO A 850 0.44 42.17 -1.23
C PRO A 850 1.53 42.85 -2.08
N VAL A 851 1.10 43.60 -3.11
CA VAL A 851 2.03 44.25 -4.06
C VAL A 851 3.06 45.13 -3.36
N ASN A 852 2.69 45.80 -2.27
CA ASN A 852 3.59 46.68 -1.48
C ASN A 852 4.63 45.89 -0.65
N GLU A 853 4.51 44.60 -0.50
CA GLU A 853 5.47 43.72 0.20
C GLU A 853 6.41 42.97 -0.75
N ARG A 854 6.20 43.05 -2.07
CA ARG A 854 6.82 42.28 -3.12
C ARG A 854 8.35 42.15 -2.97
N ASP A 855 9.06 43.30 -2.98
CA ASP A 855 10.53 43.30 -2.95
C ASP A 855 11.09 42.69 -1.64
N THR A 856 10.40 42.95 -0.52
CA THR A 856 10.78 42.40 0.78
C THR A 856 10.58 40.89 0.82
N VAL A 857 9.44 40.42 0.34
CA VAL A 857 9.09 39.00 0.32
C VAL A 857 10.01 38.22 -0.63
N GLU A 858 10.27 38.76 -1.83
CA GLU A 858 11.21 38.12 -2.78
C GLU A 858 12.59 37.94 -2.17
N LYS A 859 13.12 39.05 -1.54
CA LYS A 859 14.41 38.97 -0.88
C LYS A 859 14.44 37.91 0.22
N ILE A 860 13.45 37.88 1.10
CA ILE A 860 13.34 36.91 2.20
C ILE A 860 13.33 35.49 1.65
N VAL A 861 12.45 35.20 0.67
CA VAL A 861 12.28 33.86 0.11
C VAL A 861 13.56 33.38 -0.57
N LEU A 862 14.18 34.23 -1.42
CA LEU A 862 15.40 33.88 -2.14
C LEU A 862 16.59 33.69 -1.21
N ASP A 863 16.80 34.59 -0.22
CA ASP A 863 17.91 34.52 0.73
C ASP A 863 17.79 33.24 1.59
N ILE A 864 16.59 32.89 2.05
CA ILE A 864 16.33 31.68 2.85
C ILE A 864 16.51 30.41 2.02
N MET A 865 15.92 30.34 0.82
CA MET A 865 16.06 29.16 -0.02
C MET A 865 17.54 28.93 -0.43
N ARG A 866 18.29 29.98 -0.77
CA ARG A 866 19.71 29.85 -1.10
C ARG A 866 20.60 29.45 0.07
N SER A 867 20.20 29.77 1.30
CA SER A 867 20.94 29.49 2.53
C SER A 867 20.35 28.34 3.37
N ALA A 868 19.38 27.60 2.84
CA ALA A 868 18.70 26.52 3.58
C ALA A 868 19.65 25.41 4.03
N ALA A 869 20.71 25.15 3.28
CA ALA A 869 21.78 24.21 3.62
C ALA A 869 23.13 24.65 3.06
N GLU A 870 24.22 24.27 3.75
CA GLU A 870 25.58 24.45 3.27
C GLU A 870 26.03 23.26 2.43
N LEU A 871 26.01 23.44 1.10
CA LEU A 871 26.48 22.44 0.14
C LEU A 871 27.82 22.90 -0.48
N ARG A 872 28.56 21.96 -1.10
CA ARG A 872 29.75 22.28 -1.91
C ARG A 872 29.45 23.05 -3.21
N VAL A 873 28.18 23.14 -3.52
CA VAL A 873 27.67 23.88 -4.69
C VAL A 873 26.61 24.88 -4.23
N PRO A 874 26.50 26.05 -4.88
CA PRO A 874 25.46 27.02 -4.51
C PRO A 874 24.07 26.43 -4.73
N LEU A 875 23.10 26.75 -3.84
CA LEU A 875 21.69 26.53 -4.10
C LEU A 875 21.17 27.69 -4.94
N GLU A 876 20.71 27.39 -6.15
CA GLU A 876 20.11 28.39 -7.04
C GLU A 876 18.59 28.25 -7.04
N VAL A 877 17.93 29.39 -7.09
CA VAL A 877 16.46 29.51 -7.03
C VAL A 877 16.01 30.38 -8.18
N ASN A 878 15.11 29.87 -8.99
CA ASN A 878 14.36 30.66 -9.97
C ASN A 878 13.13 31.22 -9.29
N ALA A 879 12.85 32.51 -9.50
CA ALA A 879 11.68 33.14 -8.93
C ALA A 879 11.03 34.05 -9.96
N ALA A 880 9.69 34.06 -9.97
CA ALA A 880 8.93 34.95 -10.79
C ALA A 880 7.63 35.37 -10.10
N TRP A 881 7.12 36.53 -10.46
CA TRP A 881 5.87 37.09 -9.98
C TRP A 881 4.79 37.04 -11.07
N GLY A 882 3.56 36.82 -10.67
CA GLY A 882 2.42 36.88 -11.57
C GLY A 882 1.11 36.99 -10.81
N THR A 883 0.06 37.35 -11.53
CA THR A 883 -1.31 37.36 -10.99
C THR A 883 -1.90 35.95 -10.97
N THR A 884 -1.30 35.04 -11.76
CA THR A 884 -1.64 33.61 -11.82
C THR A 884 -0.40 32.76 -11.62
N TRP A 885 -0.58 31.50 -11.21
CA TRP A 885 0.51 30.54 -11.09
C TRP A 885 1.21 30.29 -12.45
N ALA A 886 0.46 30.37 -13.55
CA ALA A 886 1.03 30.18 -14.88
C ALA A 886 1.94 31.33 -15.34
N GLU A 887 1.60 32.59 -14.98
CA GLU A 887 2.39 33.77 -15.29
C GLU A 887 3.67 33.86 -14.45
N ALA A 888 3.62 33.37 -13.20
CA ALA A 888 4.73 33.37 -12.27
C ALA A 888 5.75 32.24 -12.52
N LYS A 889 5.79 31.65 -13.73
CA LYS A 889 6.68 30.53 -14.04
C LYS A 889 7.43 30.70 -15.37
#